data_f7bbbf9864b726f7e8b9bca9fbbff8ba
#
_entry.id   f7bbbf9864b726f7e8b9bca9fbbff8ba
#
_cell.length_a   1.000
_cell.length_b   1.000
_cell.length_c   1.000
_cell.angle_alpha   90.00
_cell.angle_beta   90.00
_cell.angle_gamma   90.00
#
_symmetry.space_group_name_H-M   'P 1'
#
loop_
_entity.id
_entity.type
_entity.pdbx_description
1 polymer ?
#
loop_
_entity_poly.entity_id
_entity_poly.type
_entity_poly.pdbx_seq_one_letter_code
_entity_poly.pdbx_strand_id
1 'polypeptide(L)'
;MEIEYSIQTILELTEFFQEQKILLPMRVQRYEPGTQLSYEVKGIVPANTGHLKLEVEKFIGGGYAGQVYKAKILSIESADGQLEGIHPGHTYAMKILIPPTGFSKLYRNVIYALGFQGPFSLQVNPDAARAGALWQKLIRQGAKTYFGSEKVVVNILATFIDPVLGSCGEISEWIDGRVWHLEVDDNLDARRKWKAGDFREGAGSPEYRSKRIFMAQLVDLLHEMGAVELARQYEWWTLKSQPNVLKQTESDPAPEAGLVAVDFRAGLAILPFLPMCPADFKLIFKGIGRGSLVQFDRGSIDKLQNFVNNNPETFTGMQDAMEELKETDKSYRSSLPDITHHHFKLIYSRKLWASIMDSSKKSWKIRNIIDKKTLNRLVHNKFLTLIFYFLGLIPILGYFVRRLWGKENYRHHLARLFTSLDYFRRAGRSRIAEILIRWHRTGRVDAKRAKKLAGHPARFLGHLPLSILPAKMHRFFSDRRFALQSLDYIFARPLRLYFKAHARERWLRELVSTGHKNGILSTEEAARINSQIKEPFIQKYLKSLAVHICTVPITQIVSIIVAFTYVKLHPELSWQAASVHAGIILGLFQVIPISPGSLVRGFYVSFLVLHERNFKDYNIAFYLSFLKYIGYLAFPIQMAYRYPDLARFMAGHWATGAAHIVPVFGERGALLEHTFFDLFYNYPLTIGRRIRQRSKLRSGLKPRTWHLPLCVLTGTAFLALTEVVYLQCTGHLPKFGNIWWIALWFPIFTAAGTSVWAGGAAFSKRMTMGAISGALTGLFHAVVSTVLLIVFTGEGELLTALLGNTAVTALWRVFLFTFAALIGTFITETRRLKTTQ
;
A
#
# COMPACT_ATOMS: atom_id res chain seq x y z
N MET A 1 14.10 -5.63 19.38
CA MET A 1 13.78 -4.83 20.59
C MET A 1 13.39 -3.43 20.18
N GLU A 2 12.17 -3.05 20.46
CA GLU A 2 11.73 -1.66 20.28
C GLU A 2 12.27 -0.81 21.42
N ILE A 3 12.54 0.46 21.17
CA ILE A 3 12.82 1.39 22.25
C ILE A 3 11.49 1.59 22.97
N GLU A 4 11.46 1.25 24.24
CA GLU A 4 10.29 1.47 25.07
C GLU A 4 10.04 2.97 25.19
N TYR A 5 8.98 3.42 24.53
CA TYR A 5 8.51 4.78 24.56
C TYR A 5 7.50 4.90 25.69
N SER A 6 7.82 5.67 26.70
CA SER A 6 6.87 6.04 27.72
C SER A 6 6.76 7.57 27.79
N ILE A 7 5.60 8.06 28.19
CA ILE A 7 5.35 9.48 28.41
C ILE A 7 6.31 10.00 29.47
N GLN A 8 6.55 9.20 30.50
CA GLN A 8 7.47 9.55 31.58
C GLN A 8 8.88 9.80 31.06
N THR A 9 9.41 8.99 30.15
CA THR A 9 10.75 9.21 29.57
C THR A 9 10.84 10.48 28.75
N ILE A 10 9.73 10.96 28.18
CA ILE A 10 9.68 12.27 27.49
C ILE A 10 9.64 13.42 28.48
N LEU A 11 8.84 13.31 29.55
CA LEU A 11 8.82 14.32 30.60
C LEU A 11 10.21 14.45 31.24
N GLU A 12 10.83 13.33 31.61
CA GLU A 12 12.21 13.32 32.12
C GLU A 12 13.24 13.95 31.18
N LEU A 13 13.12 13.70 29.87
CA LEU A 13 13.97 14.35 28.87
C LEU A 13 13.68 15.84 28.77
N THR A 14 12.42 16.24 28.86
CA THR A 14 12.01 17.66 28.81
C THR A 14 12.52 18.41 30.01
N GLU A 15 12.36 17.87 31.21
CA GLU A 15 12.89 18.41 32.46
C GLU A 15 14.42 18.56 32.43
N PHE A 16 15.11 17.50 32.03
CA PHE A 16 16.56 17.49 31.84
C PHE A 16 17.02 18.61 30.90
N PHE A 17 16.32 18.83 29.78
CA PHE A 17 16.67 19.88 28.84
C PHE A 17 16.32 21.27 29.36
N GLN A 18 15.32 21.44 30.23
CA GLN A 18 14.97 22.67 30.91
C GLN A 18 16.04 23.03 31.96
N GLU A 19 16.47 22.08 32.77
CA GLU A 19 17.56 22.25 33.73
C GLU A 19 18.87 22.68 33.08
N GLN A 20 19.14 22.21 31.85
CA GLN A 20 20.29 22.66 31.05
C GLN A 20 20.15 24.08 30.48
N LYS A 21 19.13 24.86 30.91
CA LYS A 21 18.82 26.21 30.43
C LYS A 21 18.63 26.31 28.91
N ILE A 22 18.01 25.31 28.31
CA ILE A 22 17.61 25.35 26.92
C ILE A 22 16.28 26.10 26.83
N LEU A 23 16.35 27.40 26.51
CA LEU A 23 15.32 28.41 26.81
C LEU A 23 14.26 28.63 25.73
N LEU A 24 14.29 27.96 24.60
CA LEU A 24 13.26 28.14 23.57
C LEU A 24 12.14 27.12 23.78
N PRO A 25 10.86 27.54 23.77
CA PRO A 25 9.76 26.63 23.85
C PRO A 25 9.79 25.70 22.62
N MET A 26 9.79 24.41 22.88
CA MET A 26 9.77 23.41 21.82
C MET A 26 8.47 23.52 21.01
N ARG A 27 8.57 23.31 19.69
CA ARG A 27 7.38 23.29 18.86
C ARG A 27 6.52 22.09 19.20
N VAL A 28 5.29 22.36 19.61
CA VAL A 28 4.29 21.32 19.76
C VAL A 28 4.00 20.71 18.38
N GLN A 29 4.17 19.40 18.24
CA GLN A 29 3.84 18.65 17.02
C GLN A 29 2.63 17.74 17.23
N ARG A 30 2.44 17.30 18.45
CA ARG A 30 1.27 16.58 18.95
C ARG A 30 1.15 16.86 20.43
N TYR A 31 -0.01 16.62 20.98
CA TYR A 31 -0.26 16.71 22.41
C TYR A 31 0.05 15.38 23.10
N GLU A 32 0.60 15.47 24.30
CA GLU A 32 0.86 14.31 25.14
C GLU A 32 -0.31 14.14 26.14
N PRO A 33 -0.55 12.92 26.65
CA PRO A 33 -1.53 12.69 27.70
C PRO A 33 -1.26 13.57 28.91
N GLY A 34 -2.34 14.00 29.56
CA GLY A 34 -2.31 15.00 30.64
C GLY A 34 -2.26 16.46 30.17
N THR A 35 -2.10 16.72 28.86
CA THR A 35 -2.14 18.09 28.34
C THR A 35 -3.54 18.67 28.44
N GLN A 36 -3.68 19.77 29.13
CA GLN A 36 -4.94 20.53 29.16
C GLN A 36 -4.99 21.52 28.00
N LEU A 37 -6.10 21.56 27.33
CA LEU A 37 -6.37 22.41 26.17
C LEU A 37 -7.68 23.16 26.37
N SER A 38 -7.75 24.38 25.83
CA SER A 38 -8.96 25.19 25.84
C SER A 38 -9.26 25.67 24.43
N TYR A 39 -10.49 25.45 23.98
CA TYR A 39 -10.94 25.81 22.64
C TYR A 39 -12.26 26.53 22.66
N GLU A 40 -12.39 27.54 21.82
CA GLU A 40 -13.68 28.02 21.37
C GLU A 40 -14.21 27.03 20.33
N VAL A 41 -15.39 26.50 20.55
CA VAL A 41 -16.05 25.48 19.74
C VAL A 41 -17.39 25.96 19.24
N LYS A 42 -17.76 25.49 18.05
CA LYS A 42 -19.10 25.67 17.48
C LYS A 42 -19.79 24.34 17.33
N GLY A 43 -20.90 24.14 18.01
CA GLY A 43 -21.75 22.96 17.91
C GLY A 43 -22.25 22.73 16.48
N ILE A 44 -22.64 21.50 16.13
CA ILE A 44 -23.11 21.19 14.78
C ILE A 44 -24.62 21.42 14.66
N VAL A 45 -25.38 20.81 15.53
CA VAL A 45 -26.84 20.99 15.64
C VAL A 45 -27.20 20.89 17.13
N PRO A 46 -27.63 21.98 17.78
CA PRO A 46 -27.66 23.36 17.30
C PRO A 46 -26.25 23.97 17.15
N ALA A 47 -26.14 25.05 16.35
CA ALA A 47 -24.88 25.72 16.03
C ALA A 47 -24.38 26.68 17.12
N ASN A 48 -24.65 26.36 18.40
CA ASN A 48 -24.27 27.15 19.56
C ASN A 48 -22.75 27.25 19.72
N THR A 49 -22.27 28.35 20.25
CA THR A 49 -20.86 28.58 20.55
C THR A 49 -20.57 28.36 22.04
N GLY A 50 -19.39 27.89 22.35
CA GLY A 50 -18.97 27.70 23.74
C GLY A 50 -17.45 27.53 23.86
N HIS A 51 -16.97 27.63 25.09
CA HIS A 51 -15.59 27.34 25.45
C HIS A 51 -15.50 26.00 26.15
N LEU A 52 -14.67 25.10 25.60
CA LEU A 52 -14.39 23.79 26.18
C LEU A 52 -12.99 23.76 26.76
N LYS A 53 -12.88 23.32 28.02
CA LYS A 53 -11.63 22.90 28.61
C LYS A 53 -11.59 21.36 28.63
N LEU A 54 -10.53 20.78 28.07
CA LEU A 54 -10.39 19.34 27.93
C LEU A 54 -8.97 18.90 28.31
N GLU A 55 -8.86 17.63 28.68
CA GLU A 55 -7.59 16.96 28.95
C GLU A 55 -7.39 15.81 27.95
N VAL A 56 -6.21 15.73 27.38
CA VAL A 56 -5.84 14.63 26.48
C VAL A 56 -5.55 13.39 27.32
N GLU A 57 -6.39 12.36 27.21
CA GLU A 57 -6.13 11.08 27.88
C GLU A 57 -5.11 10.22 27.10
N LYS A 58 -5.23 10.19 25.78
CA LYS A 58 -4.39 9.32 24.95
C LYS A 58 -4.30 9.83 23.51
N PHE A 59 -3.12 9.71 22.92
CA PHE A 59 -2.96 9.83 21.47
C PHE A 59 -3.29 8.48 20.82
N ILE A 60 -4.31 8.43 19.99
CA ILE A 60 -4.78 7.20 19.35
C ILE A 60 -3.97 6.89 18.09
N GLY A 61 -3.71 7.91 17.27
CA GLY A 61 -2.98 7.75 16.03
C GLY A 61 -3.04 8.99 15.16
N GLY A 62 -2.38 8.93 14.02
CA GLY A 62 -2.44 10.01 13.05
C GLY A 62 -1.86 9.60 11.70
N GLY A 63 -2.56 9.99 10.65
CA GLY A 63 -2.19 9.78 9.26
C GLY A 63 -1.98 11.11 8.51
N TYR A 64 -2.14 11.06 7.19
CA TYR A 64 -2.09 12.28 6.36
C TYR A 64 -3.26 13.23 6.64
N ALA A 65 -4.42 12.70 7.02
CA ALA A 65 -5.64 13.48 7.24
C ALA A 65 -5.63 14.24 8.57
N GLY A 66 -5.04 13.68 9.63
CA GLY A 66 -5.06 14.32 10.93
C GLY A 66 -4.48 13.48 12.06
N GLN A 67 -4.60 14.03 13.27
CA GLN A 67 -4.23 13.41 14.56
C GLN A 67 -5.49 13.18 15.36
N VAL A 68 -5.65 11.99 15.93
CA VAL A 68 -6.81 11.62 16.75
C VAL A 68 -6.38 11.39 18.18
N TYR A 69 -7.13 11.97 19.09
CA TYR A 69 -6.91 11.89 20.54
C TYR A 69 -8.17 11.41 21.22
N LYS A 70 -8.00 10.63 22.28
CA LYS A 70 -9.02 10.43 23.29
C LYS A 70 -8.92 11.57 24.29
N ALA A 71 -9.97 12.36 24.47
CA ALA A 71 -9.94 13.56 25.30
C ALA A 71 -11.14 13.60 26.24
N LYS A 72 -10.90 13.94 27.50
CA LYS A 72 -11.92 14.11 28.54
C LYS A 72 -12.27 15.58 28.66
N ILE A 73 -13.54 15.90 28.64
CA ILE A 73 -14.03 17.27 28.89
C ILE A 73 -13.99 17.57 30.38
N LEU A 74 -13.31 18.65 30.75
CA LEU A 74 -13.20 19.09 32.14
C LEU A 74 -14.29 20.09 32.52
N SER A 75 -14.50 21.11 31.68
CA SER A 75 -15.56 22.12 31.87
C SER A 75 -16.06 22.65 30.54
N ILE A 76 -17.28 23.17 30.59
CA ILE A 76 -17.98 23.78 29.46
C ILE A 76 -18.50 25.14 29.93
N GLU A 77 -18.16 26.18 29.20
CA GLU A 77 -18.72 27.52 29.36
C GLU A 77 -19.41 27.85 28.01
N SER A 78 -20.72 27.96 28.02
CA SER A 78 -21.49 28.25 26.81
C SER A 78 -22.04 29.67 26.86
N ALA A 79 -21.90 30.40 25.75
CA ALA A 79 -22.41 31.76 25.62
C ALA A 79 -23.88 31.79 25.16
N ASP A 80 -24.28 30.89 24.25
CA ASP A 80 -25.54 30.94 23.48
C ASP A 80 -26.46 29.73 23.71
N GLY A 81 -26.25 28.95 24.78
CA GLY A 81 -27.01 27.73 25.04
C GLY A 81 -26.14 26.48 25.18
N GLN A 82 -26.75 25.35 25.54
CA GLN A 82 -26.01 24.11 25.76
C GLN A 82 -25.45 23.55 24.42
N LEU A 83 -24.23 23.03 24.49
CA LEU A 83 -23.64 22.24 23.41
C LEU A 83 -24.21 20.83 23.49
N GLU A 84 -25.12 20.49 22.57
CA GLU A 84 -25.81 19.20 22.58
C GLU A 84 -24.82 18.04 22.44
N GLY A 85 -24.97 17.03 23.28
CA GLY A 85 -24.19 15.81 23.31
C GLY A 85 -22.76 15.94 23.88
N ILE A 86 -22.38 17.11 24.41
CA ILE A 86 -21.10 17.31 25.09
C ILE A 86 -21.35 17.57 26.56
N HIS A 87 -20.76 16.71 27.43
CA HIS A 87 -20.95 16.78 28.87
C HIS A 87 -19.61 16.77 29.62
N PRO A 88 -19.46 17.56 30.70
CA PRO A 88 -18.28 17.49 31.56
C PRO A 88 -18.09 16.08 32.14
N GLY A 89 -16.86 15.66 32.30
CA GLY A 89 -16.50 14.33 32.81
C GLY A 89 -16.53 13.21 31.78
N HIS A 90 -17.16 13.41 30.63
CA HIS A 90 -17.21 12.40 29.55
C HIS A 90 -16.05 12.49 28.59
N THR A 91 -15.81 11.39 27.91
CA THR A 91 -14.68 11.23 26.95
C THR A 91 -15.17 11.27 25.52
N TYR A 92 -14.40 11.96 24.66
CA TYR A 92 -14.71 12.19 23.25
C TYR A 92 -13.49 11.93 22.37
N ALA A 93 -13.72 11.72 21.08
CA ALA A 93 -12.69 11.71 20.08
C ALA A 93 -12.43 13.13 19.59
N MET A 94 -11.23 13.65 19.83
CA MET A 94 -10.77 14.93 19.32
C MET A 94 -9.87 14.69 18.11
N LYS A 95 -10.26 15.17 16.94
CA LYS A 95 -9.47 15.04 15.70
C LYS A 95 -8.99 16.40 15.25
N ILE A 96 -7.67 16.58 15.18
CA ILE A 96 -7.05 17.80 14.65
C ILE A 96 -6.52 17.50 13.26
N LEU A 97 -6.92 18.30 12.26
CA LEU A 97 -6.73 18.02 10.85
C LEU A 97 -5.31 18.37 10.36
N ILE A 98 -4.29 17.90 11.06
CA ILE A 98 -2.88 18.13 10.74
C ILE A 98 -2.06 16.84 10.92
N PRO A 99 -1.19 16.48 9.94
CA PRO A 99 -0.34 15.32 10.08
C PRO A 99 0.65 15.45 11.25
N PRO A 100 0.95 14.35 11.98
CA PRO A 100 1.89 14.37 13.09
C PRO A 100 3.37 14.43 12.66
N THR A 101 3.70 14.01 11.41
CA THR A 101 5.09 13.91 10.96
C THR A 101 5.52 15.09 10.10
N GLY A 102 6.82 15.43 10.16
CA GLY A 102 7.39 16.53 9.35
C GLY A 102 7.31 16.24 7.85
N PHE A 103 7.53 14.99 7.43
CA PHE A 103 7.40 14.60 6.02
C PHE A 103 5.96 14.75 5.51
N SER A 104 4.98 14.27 6.25
CA SER A 104 3.58 14.40 5.88
C SER A 104 3.13 15.87 5.82
N LYS A 105 3.67 16.72 6.72
CA LYS A 105 3.44 18.18 6.66
C LYS A 105 4.07 18.83 5.42
N LEU A 106 5.29 18.42 5.04
CA LEU A 106 5.95 18.91 3.83
C LEU A 106 5.16 18.50 2.59
N TYR A 107 4.81 17.23 2.50
CA TYR A 107 3.96 16.70 1.41
C TYR A 107 2.65 17.48 1.30
N ARG A 108 1.94 17.66 2.42
CA ARG A 108 0.73 18.48 2.45
C ARG A 108 0.96 19.92 1.93
N ASN A 109 2.07 20.55 2.31
CA ASN A 109 2.37 21.92 1.88
C ASN A 109 2.66 22.00 0.37
N VAL A 110 3.30 20.99 -0.20
CA VAL A 110 3.50 20.87 -1.65
C VAL A 110 2.16 20.71 -2.36
N ILE A 111 1.28 19.85 -1.86
CA ILE A 111 -0.06 19.67 -2.44
C ILE A 111 -0.90 20.95 -2.30
N TYR A 112 -0.78 21.69 -1.20
CA TYR A 112 -1.42 23.01 -1.07
C TYR A 112 -0.96 24.00 -2.15
N ALA A 113 0.33 23.98 -2.47
CA ALA A 113 0.85 24.84 -3.54
C ALA A 113 0.32 24.43 -4.92
N LEU A 114 0.38 23.13 -5.24
CA LEU A 114 -0.07 22.59 -6.53
C LEU A 114 -1.59 22.70 -6.74
N GLY A 115 -2.36 22.46 -5.69
CA GLY A 115 -3.83 22.46 -5.73
C GLY A 115 -4.48 23.74 -5.24
N PHE A 116 -3.75 24.84 -5.17
CA PHE A 116 -4.27 26.11 -4.65
C PHE A 116 -5.02 25.96 -3.31
N GLN A 117 -4.49 25.09 -2.44
CA GLN A 117 -5.07 24.68 -1.15
C GLN A 117 -6.28 23.73 -1.26
N GLY A 118 -6.73 23.37 -2.47
CA GLY A 118 -7.92 22.58 -2.71
C GLY A 118 -8.00 21.27 -1.91
N PRO A 119 -7.05 20.35 -2.05
CA PRO A 119 -7.15 19.00 -1.47
C PRO A 119 -7.22 18.94 0.05
N PHE A 120 -6.55 19.87 0.73
CA PHE A 120 -6.46 19.92 2.19
C PHE A 120 -7.12 21.15 2.80
N SER A 121 -8.00 21.81 2.08
CA SER A 121 -8.69 23.02 2.55
C SER A 121 -9.53 22.77 3.82
N LEU A 122 -10.06 21.58 4.02
CA LEU A 122 -10.67 21.14 5.28
C LEU A 122 -9.80 21.39 6.52
N GLN A 123 -8.49 21.40 6.38
CA GLN A 123 -7.55 21.54 7.49
C GLN A 123 -7.29 23.00 7.86
N VAL A 124 -7.42 23.91 6.92
CA VAL A 124 -7.02 25.31 7.07
C VAL A 124 -8.09 26.33 6.64
N ASN A 125 -9.19 25.88 6.09
CA ASN A 125 -10.33 26.69 5.74
C ASN A 125 -11.49 26.34 6.68
N PRO A 126 -11.93 27.24 7.57
CA PRO A 126 -13.00 26.97 8.53
C PRO A 126 -14.32 26.57 7.85
N ASP A 127 -14.66 27.25 6.73
CA ASP A 127 -15.89 26.97 6.01
C ASP A 127 -15.87 25.55 5.40
N ALA A 128 -14.71 25.11 4.90
CA ALA A 128 -14.53 23.75 4.41
C ALA A 128 -14.61 22.69 5.52
N ALA A 129 -13.99 22.97 6.69
CA ALA A 129 -14.06 22.09 7.84
C ALA A 129 -15.49 21.97 8.36
N ARG A 130 -16.18 23.11 8.42
CA ARG A 130 -17.58 23.20 8.85
C ARG A 130 -18.52 22.46 7.89
N ALA A 131 -18.37 22.68 6.58
CA ALA A 131 -19.15 21.97 5.56
C ALA A 131 -18.95 20.43 5.67
N GLY A 132 -17.71 19.98 5.89
CA GLY A 132 -17.44 18.55 6.09
C GLY A 132 -18.13 17.97 7.35
N ALA A 133 -18.17 18.72 8.44
CA ALA A 133 -18.87 18.32 9.67
C ALA A 133 -20.40 18.28 9.49
N LEU A 134 -20.95 19.26 8.80
CA LEU A 134 -22.39 19.32 8.48
C LEU A 134 -22.80 18.17 7.56
N TRP A 135 -21.99 17.88 6.52
CA TRP A 135 -22.21 16.70 5.69
C TRP A 135 -22.26 15.42 6.51
N GLN A 136 -21.29 15.21 7.41
CA GLN A 136 -21.26 14.02 8.27
C GLN A 136 -22.52 13.94 9.17
N LYS A 137 -22.97 15.06 9.73
CA LYS A 137 -24.19 15.10 10.54
C LYS A 137 -25.44 14.72 9.74
N LEU A 138 -25.58 15.27 8.52
CA LEU A 138 -26.69 14.93 7.61
C LEU A 138 -26.62 13.48 7.13
N ILE A 139 -25.42 12.95 6.86
CA ILE A 139 -25.23 11.53 6.54
C ILE A 139 -25.63 10.64 7.71
N ARG A 140 -25.28 11.02 8.94
CA ARG A 140 -25.72 10.30 10.14
C ARG A 140 -27.24 10.22 10.20
N GLN A 141 -27.91 11.33 9.94
CA GLN A 141 -29.37 11.38 9.91
C GLN A 141 -29.95 10.53 8.77
N GLY A 142 -29.39 10.67 7.56
CA GLY A 142 -29.79 9.89 6.38
C GLY A 142 -29.55 8.38 6.55
N ALA A 143 -28.63 7.96 7.43
CA ALA A 143 -28.39 6.55 7.67
C ALA A 143 -29.62 5.81 8.24
N LYS A 144 -30.56 6.52 8.87
CA LYS A 144 -31.84 5.95 9.33
C LYS A 144 -32.63 5.32 8.17
N THR A 145 -32.54 5.86 6.97
CA THR A 145 -33.29 5.36 5.80
C THR A 145 -32.77 4.00 5.29
N TYR A 146 -31.47 3.74 5.43
CA TYR A 146 -30.83 2.50 4.94
C TYR A 146 -30.61 1.46 6.04
N PHE A 147 -30.30 1.91 7.25
CA PHE A 147 -29.90 1.04 8.35
C PHE A 147 -30.91 1.00 9.51
N GLY A 148 -31.98 1.75 9.42
CA GLY A 148 -32.95 1.90 10.51
C GLY A 148 -32.41 2.62 11.76
N SER A 149 -31.12 3.03 11.75
CA SER A 149 -30.46 3.67 12.88
C SER A 149 -29.44 4.70 12.43
N GLU A 150 -29.37 5.83 13.11
CA GLU A 150 -28.33 6.83 12.91
C GLU A 150 -26.98 6.44 13.54
N LYS A 151 -27.01 5.53 14.53
CA LYS A 151 -25.81 5.14 15.30
C LYS A 151 -24.74 4.42 14.50
N VAL A 152 -25.05 4.02 13.26
CA VAL A 152 -24.10 3.41 12.33
C VAL A 152 -23.07 4.40 11.77
N VAL A 153 -23.28 5.70 11.97
CA VAL A 153 -22.33 6.77 11.63
C VAL A 153 -21.98 7.52 12.91
N VAL A 154 -20.69 7.71 13.16
CA VAL A 154 -20.18 8.42 14.33
C VAL A 154 -20.77 9.83 14.43
N ASN A 155 -21.22 10.23 15.62
CA ASN A 155 -21.79 11.54 15.85
C ASN A 155 -20.70 12.60 15.95
N ILE A 156 -20.73 13.57 15.03
CA ILE A 156 -19.89 14.76 15.13
C ILE A 156 -20.65 15.83 15.90
N LEU A 157 -20.00 16.43 16.91
CA LEU A 157 -20.63 17.29 17.90
C LEU A 157 -20.24 18.75 17.73
N ALA A 158 -18.95 19.03 17.48
CA ALA A 158 -18.47 20.39 17.35
C ALA A 158 -17.25 20.50 16.44
N THR A 159 -17.02 21.72 15.94
CA THR A 159 -15.79 22.12 15.22
C THR A 159 -15.05 23.19 15.99
N PHE A 160 -13.72 23.23 15.86
CA PHE A 160 -12.86 24.22 16.50
C PHE A 160 -11.61 24.54 15.66
N ILE A 161 -10.85 25.53 16.07
CA ILE A 161 -9.56 25.88 15.49
C ILE A 161 -8.48 25.68 16.55
N ASP A 162 -7.44 24.90 16.22
CA ASP A 162 -6.26 24.79 17.06
C ASP A 162 -5.19 25.82 16.63
N PRO A 163 -4.93 26.85 17.45
CA PRO A 163 -3.97 27.88 17.10
C PRO A 163 -2.51 27.43 17.25
N VAL A 164 -2.24 26.40 18.06
CA VAL A 164 -0.87 25.92 18.35
C VAL A 164 -0.39 25.03 17.21
N LEU A 165 -1.18 24.04 16.81
CA LEU A 165 -0.87 23.17 15.67
C LEU A 165 -1.17 23.86 14.34
N GLY A 166 -2.04 24.85 14.33
CA GLY A 166 -2.36 25.65 13.15
C GLY A 166 -3.26 24.92 12.16
N SER A 167 -4.36 24.39 12.64
CA SER A 167 -5.33 23.61 11.86
C SER A 167 -6.74 23.67 12.43
N CYS A 168 -7.73 23.36 11.62
CA CYS A 168 -9.08 23.08 12.10
C CYS A 168 -9.13 21.72 12.82
N GLY A 169 -10.09 21.57 13.73
CA GLY A 169 -10.35 20.34 14.44
C GLY A 169 -11.84 20.07 14.62
N GLU A 170 -12.15 18.89 15.09
CA GLU A 170 -13.49 18.42 15.34
C GLU A 170 -13.56 17.53 16.57
N ILE A 171 -14.71 17.55 17.23
CA ILE A 171 -15.04 16.70 18.37
C ILE A 171 -16.19 15.80 17.94
N SER A 172 -16.03 14.51 18.16
CA SER A 172 -17.06 13.49 17.93
C SER A 172 -17.19 12.57 19.14
N GLU A 173 -18.28 11.83 19.18
CA GLU A 173 -18.45 10.79 20.19
C GLU A 173 -17.28 9.81 20.17
N TRP A 174 -16.91 9.29 21.35
CA TRP A 174 -15.94 8.23 21.45
C TRP A 174 -16.61 6.88 21.21
N ILE A 175 -16.11 6.14 20.21
CA ILE A 175 -16.58 4.77 19.95
C ILE A 175 -15.56 3.81 20.56
N ASP A 176 -15.99 3.07 21.57
CA ASP A 176 -15.20 1.97 22.11
C ASP A 176 -15.42 0.74 21.21
N GLY A 177 -14.46 0.53 20.35
CA GLY A 177 -14.59 -0.49 19.32
C GLY A 177 -13.24 -0.99 18.84
N ARG A 178 -13.26 -2.16 18.24
CA ARG A 178 -12.08 -2.75 17.60
C ARG A 178 -12.10 -2.55 16.10
N VAL A 179 -10.93 -2.28 15.57
CA VAL A 179 -10.68 -2.44 14.13
C VAL A 179 -10.76 -3.93 13.82
N TRP A 180 -11.35 -4.28 12.68
CA TRP A 180 -11.38 -5.64 12.22
C TRP A 180 -9.96 -6.20 12.08
N HIS A 181 -9.69 -7.31 12.73
CA HIS A 181 -8.48 -8.08 12.51
C HIS A 181 -8.64 -8.86 11.22
N LEU A 182 -7.64 -8.77 10.36
CA LEU A 182 -7.60 -9.45 9.09
C LEU A 182 -7.69 -10.96 9.34
N GLU A 183 -8.87 -11.51 9.20
CA GLU A 183 -9.02 -12.94 9.12
C GLU A 183 -8.57 -13.38 7.73
N VAL A 184 -7.58 -14.20 7.73
CA VAL A 184 -6.79 -14.57 6.58
C VAL A 184 -7.61 -15.28 5.48
N ASP A 185 -8.58 -16.09 5.86
CA ASP A 185 -9.47 -16.78 4.91
C ASP A 185 -10.44 -15.84 4.21
N ASP A 186 -10.81 -14.77 4.86
CA ASP A 186 -11.79 -13.82 4.38
C ASP A 186 -11.32 -13.06 3.14
N ASN A 187 -10.04 -12.72 3.09
CA ASN A 187 -9.48 -12.00 1.95
C ASN A 187 -9.42 -12.82 0.66
N LEU A 188 -9.22 -14.13 0.78
CA LEU A 188 -9.15 -15.04 -0.37
C LEU A 188 -10.45 -15.12 -1.12
N ASP A 189 -11.50 -15.43 -0.38
CA ASP A 189 -12.81 -15.66 -0.95
C ASP A 189 -13.49 -14.36 -1.36
N ALA A 190 -13.27 -13.29 -0.61
CA ALA A 190 -13.78 -11.97 -0.93
C ALA A 190 -13.26 -11.43 -2.26
N ARG A 191 -11.96 -11.52 -2.52
CA ARG A 191 -11.38 -11.05 -3.80
C ARG A 191 -11.89 -11.78 -5.02
N ARG A 192 -12.16 -13.07 -4.89
CA ARG A 192 -12.68 -13.90 -6.01
C ARG A 192 -14.13 -13.58 -6.32
N LYS A 193 -14.95 -13.46 -5.28
CA LYS A 193 -16.38 -13.25 -5.43
C LYS A 193 -16.74 -11.79 -5.69
N TRP A 194 -15.93 -10.84 -5.21
CA TRP A 194 -16.08 -9.44 -5.57
C TRP A 194 -15.87 -9.18 -7.07
N LYS A 195 -14.84 -9.78 -7.69
CA LYS A 195 -14.68 -9.72 -9.16
C LYS A 195 -15.84 -10.33 -9.94
N ALA A 196 -16.56 -11.24 -9.34
CA ALA A 196 -17.74 -11.88 -9.93
C ALA A 196 -19.05 -11.18 -9.56
N GLY A 197 -19.03 -10.12 -8.75
CA GLY A 197 -20.25 -9.49 -8.22
C GLY A 197 -21.05 -10.37 -7.27
N ASP A 198 -20.50 -11.50 -6.83
CA ASP A 198 -21.20 -12.52 -6.06
C ASP A 198 -20.90 -12.40 -4.57
N PHE A 199 -21.87 -11.92 -3.81
CA PHE A 199 -21.82 -11.76 -2.34
C PHE A 199 -22.46 -12.94 -1.58
N ARG A 200 -22.60 -14.10 -2.21
CA ARG A 200 -23.34 -15.23 -1.65
C ARG A 200 -22.72 -15.80 -0.38
N GLU A 201 -23.55 -16.47 0.39
CA GLU A 201 -23.20 -17.21 1.59
C GLU A 201 -21.97 -18.11 1.39
N GLY A 202 -21.04 -18.06 2.33
CA GLY A 202 -19.87 -18.93 2.36
C GLY A 202 -18.52 -18.29 2.01
N ALA A 203 -18.47 -16.98 1.69
CA ALA A 203 -17.22 -16.26 1.40
C ALA A 203 -16.76 -15.42 2.60
N GLY A 204 -15.72 -15.83 3.25
CA GLY A 204 -15.13 -15.14 4.38
C GLY A 204 -15.87 -15.35 5.72
N SER A 205 -15.32 -14.79 6.81
CA SER A 205 -16.00 -14.83 8.11
C SER A 205 -17.34 -14.06 8.08
N PRO A 206 -18.27 -14.39 8.93
CA PRO A 206 -19.51 -13.65 9.06
C PRO A 206 -19.28 -12.16 9.32
N GLU A 207 -18.32 -11.80 10.17
CA GLU A 207 -17.99 -10.40 10.46
C GLU A 207 -17.46 -9.67 9.23
N TYR A 208 -16.62 -10.30 8.43
CA TYR A 208 -16.11 -9.71 7.19
C TYR A 208 -17.24 -9.44 6.20
N ARG A 209 -18.14 -10.42 6.01
CA ARG A 209 -19.29 -10.27 5.11
C ARG A 209 -20.19 -9.12 5.56
N SER A 210 -20.49 -9.05 6.85
CA SER A 210 -21.34 -8.00 7.43
C SER A 210 -20.72 -6.61 7.25
N LYS A 211 -19.42 -6.44 7.53
CA LYS A 211 -18.73 -5.18 7.27
C LYS A 211 -18.76 -4.79 5.80
N ARG A 212 -18.59 -5.76 4.92
CA ARG A 212 -18.58 -5.52 3.48
C ARG A 212 -19.96 -5.10 2.96
N ILE A 213 -21.01 -5.75 3.39
CA ILE A 213 -22.39 -5.37 3.08
C ILE A 213 -22.67 -3.97 3.63
N PHE A 214 -22.29 -3.72 4.88
CA PHE A 214 -22.41 -2.42 5.51
C PHE A 214 -21.71 -1.30 4.72
N MET A 215 -20.47 -1.53 4.29
CA MET A 215 -19.72 -0.55 3.49
C MET A 215 -20.36 -0.32 2.11
N ALA A 216 -20.88 -1.36 1.46
CA ALA A 216 -21.57 -1.22 0.19
C ALA A 216 -22.86 -0.39 0.34
N GLN A 217 -23.69 -0.71 1.33
CA GLN A 217 -24.89 0.07 1.64
C GLN A 217 -24.58 1.52 2.01
N LEU A 218 -23.48 1.74 2.75
CA LEU A 218 -23.02 3.10 3.06
C LEU A 218 -22.60 3.88 1.81
N VAL A 219 -21.93 3.24 0.86
CA VAL A 219 -21.56 3.84 -0.44
C VAL A 219 -22.83 4.19 -1.24
N ASP A 220 -23.80 3.30 -1.28
CA ASP A 220 -25.06 3.55 -1.98
C ASP A 220 -25.80 4.75 -1.37
N LEU A 221 -25.94 4.81 -0.06
CA LEU A 221 -26.48 5.95 0.65
C LEU A 221 -25.75 7.25 0.32
N LEU A 222 -24.40 7.22 0.38
CA LEU A 222 -23.59 8.41 0.11
C LEU A 222 -23.73 8.90 -1.34
N HIS A 223 -23.86 7.99 -2.30
CA HIS A 223 -24.11 8.34 -3.71
C HIS A 223 -25.50 8.93 -3.90
N GLU A 224 -26.52 8.39 -3.23
CA GLU A 224 -27.90 8.87 -3.31
C GLU A 224 -28.03 10.26 -2.68
N MET A 225 -27.40 10.46 -1.53
CA MET A 225 -27.30 11.77 -0.89
C MET A 225 -26.43 12.78 -1.68
N GLY A 226 -25.69 12.32 -2.70
CA GLY A 226 -24.79 13.17 -3.47
C GLY A 226 -23.43 13.41 -2.81
N ALA A 227 -23.07 12.68 -1.75
CA ALA A 227 -21.80 12.79 -1.01
C ALA A 227 -20.66 11.97 -1.68
N VAL A 228 -20.46 12.15 -2.98
CA VAL A 228 -19.56 11.33 -3.81
C VAL A 228 -18.12 11.38 -3.35
N GLU A 229 -17.66 12.54 -2.86
CA GLU A 229 -16.32 12.70 -2.32
C GLU A 229 -16.07 11.80 -1.09
N LEU A 230 -17.07 11.68 -0.23
CA LEU A 230 -16.99 10.88 1.00
C LEU A 230 -17.16 9.39 0.70
N ALA A 231 -18.01 9.03 -0.27
CA ALA A 231 -18.20 7.65 -0.73
C ALA A 231 -16.90 7.00 -1.19
N ARG A 232 -16.01 7.75 -1.83
CA ARG A 232 -14.72 7.28 -2.32
C ARG A 232 -13.84 6.63 -1.25
N GLN A 233 -13.98 7.00 0.01
CA GLN A 233 -13.27 6.36 1.12
C GLN A 233 -13.73 4.95 1.41
N TYR A 234 -15.00 4.64 1.11
CA TYR A 234 -15.64 3.37 1.38
C TYR A 234 -15.80 2.49 0.14
N GLU A 235 -15.71 3.07 -1.07
CA GLU A 235 -15.73 2.33 -2.34
C GLU A 235 -14.57 1.36 -2.48
N TRP A 236 -13.44 1.67 -1.86
CA TRP A 236 -12.27 0.83 -1.94
C TRP A 236 -12.35 -0.29 -0.91
N TRP A 237 -12.63 -1.49 -1.37
CA TRP A 237 -12.68 -2.73 -0.62
C TRP A 237 -11.36 -3.19 -0.01
N THR A 238 -10.33 -2.38 -0.06
CA THR A 238 -9.03 -2.72 0.43
C THR A 238 -8.98 -2.57 1.93
N LEU A 239 -8.02 -3.19 2.54
CA LEU A 239 -7.60 -3.03 3.92
C LEU A 239 -7.51 -1.56 4.39
N LYS A 240 -7.47 -0.62 3.46
CA LYS A 240 -7.38 0.80 3.74
C LYS A 240 -8.69 1.42 4.21
N SER A 241 -9.81 0.96 3.74
CA SER A 241 -11.13 1.43 4.15
C SER A 241 -11.69 0.71 5.38
N GLN A 242 -11.18 -0.47 5.68
CA GLN A 242 -11.60 -1.27 6.83
C GLN A 242 -11.36 -0.60 8.19
N PRO A 243 -10.25 0.14 8.44
CA PRO A 243 -10.05 0.88 9.67
C PRO A 243 -11.10 1.97 9.92
N ASN A 244 -11.83 2.39 8.88
CA ASN A 244 -12.86 3.41 8.97
C ASN A 244 -14.22 2.87 9.45
N VAL A 245 -14.34 1.55 9.65
CA VAL A 245 -15.51 0.91 10.23
C VAL A 245 -15.09 0.12 11.47
N LEU A 246 -15.62 0.49 12.64
CA LEU A 246 -15.36 -0.17 13.91
C LEU A 246 -16.51 -1.13 14.26
N LYS A 247 -16.18 -2.23 14.93
CA LYS A 247 -17.13 -3.08 15.65
C LYS A 247 -17.10 -2.65 17.11
N GLN A 248 -18.21 -2.18 17.64
CA GLN A 248 -18.33 -1.78 19.04
C GLN A 248 -18.09 -2.97 19.97
N THR A 249 -17.39 -2.73 21.09
CA THR A 249 -17.00 -3.79 22.04
C THR A 249 -18.19 -4.31 22.82
N GLU A 250 -19.12 -3.42 23.18
CA GLU A 250 -20.32 -3.73 23.97
C GLU A 250 -21.55 -4.09 23.12
N SER A 251 -21.37 -4.26 21.81
CA SER A 251 -22.49 -4.65 20.94
C SER A 251 -22.79 -6.13 21.02
N ASP A 252 -24.00 -6.50 20.58
CA ASP A 252 -24.41 -7.87 20.35
C ASP A 252 -23.30 -8.64 19.59
N PRO A 253 -22.97 -9.87 19.96
CA PRO A 253 -21.99 -10.70 19.24
C PRO A 253 -22.36 -10.96 17.78
N ALA A 254 -23.60 -10.70 17.35
CA ALA A 254 -23.99 -10.82 15.94
C ALA A 254 -23.05 -10.02 15.02
N PRO A 255 -22.61 -10.60 13.91
CA PRO A 255 -21.59 -10.00 13.03
C PRO A 255 -21.98 -8.61 12.51
N GLU A 256 -23.26 -8.39 12.23
CA GLU A 256 -23.84 -7.16 11.71
C GLU A 256 -24.08 -6.09 12.78
N ALA A 257 -24.19 -6.48 14.04
CA ALA A 257 -24.49 -5.54 15.12
C ALA A 257 -23.30 -4.64 15.46
N GLY A 258 -23.55 -3.41 15.86
CA GLY A 258 -22.56 -2.47 16.38
C GLY A 258 -21.48 -2.05 15.37
N LEU A 259 -21.73 -2.13 14.06
CA LEU A 259 -20.84 -1.58 13.04
C LEU A 259 -21.03 -0.06 12.95
N VAL A 260 -19.94 0.70 13.07
CA VAL A 260 -19.95 2.16 13.05
C VAL A 260 -18.88 2.70 12.10
N ALA A 261 -19.29 3.55 11.18
CA ALA A 261 -18.39 4.29 10.30
C ALA A 261 -17.85 5.53 11.03
N VAL A 262 -16.52 5.71 11.06
CA VAL A 262 -15.86 6.71 11.91
C VAL A 262 -15.07 7.80 11.18
N ASP A 263 -14.72 7.64 9.91
CA ASP A 263 -13.91 8.62 9.16
C ASP A 263 -14.59 9.06 7.87
N PHE A 264 -15.14 10.27 7.87
CA PHE A 264 -15.76 10.90 6.71
C PHE A 264 -14.86 12.03 6.21
N ARG A 265 -13.80 11.65 5.47
CA ARG A 265 -12.86 12.59 4.87
C ARG A 265 -12.76 12.39 3.38
N ALA A 266 -12.60 13.52 2.68
CA ALA A 266 -12.39 13.51 1.25
C ALA A 266 -11.11 12.74 0.88
N GLY A 267 -11.23 11.88 -0.10
CA GLY A 267 -10.08 11.24 -0.73
C GLY A 267 -9.35 12.21 -1.67
N LEU A 268 -8.05 11.99 -1.85
CA LEU A 268 -7.19 12.77 -2.73
C LEU A 268 -6.90 11.99 -4.01
N ALA A 269 -7.19 12.55 -5.18
CA ALA A 269 -6.72 12.04 -6.46
C ALA A 269 -5.65 12.96 -7.03
N ILE A 270 -4.46 12.43 -7.27
CA ILE A 270 -3.31 13.16 -7.80
C ILE A 270 -2.79 12.47 -9.05
N LEU A 271 -2.59 13.22 -10.14
CA LEU A 271 -1.85 12.73 -11.31
C LEU A 271 -0.34 12.69 -11.03
N PRO A 272 0.34 11.60 -11.44
CA PRO A 272 -0.14 10.32 -11.97
C PRO A 272 -0.22 9.21 -10.90
N PHE A 273 -0.13 9.52 -9.60
CA PHE A 273 0.44 8.59 -8.64
C PHE A 273 -0.51 7.89 -7.68
N LEU A 274 -1.75 8.33 -7.46
CA LEU A 274 -2.54 7.72 -6.40
C LEU A 274 -4.06 7.72 -6.67
N PRO A 275 -4.55 6.94 -7.63
CA PRO A 275 -5.96 6.59 -7.58
C PRO A 275 -6.21 5.78 -6.32
N MET A 276 -7.11 6.27 -5.47
CA MET A 276 -7.47 5.63 -4.21
C MET A 276 -8.69 4.72 -4.33
N CYS A 277 -9.47 4.91 -5.40
CA CYS A 277 -10.62 4.10 -5.78
C CYS A 277 -10.81 4.14 -7.31
N PRO A 278 -11.65 3.26 -7.90
CA PRO A 278 -11.92 3.26 -9.33
C PRO A 278 -12.45 4.59 -9.88
N ALA A 279 -13.25 5.31 -9.09
CA ALA A 279 -13.78 6.63 -9.46
C ALA A 279 -12.68 7.69 -9.65
N ASP A 280 -11.54 7.54 -9.00
CA ASP A 280 -10.41 8.46 -9.09
C ASP A 280 -9.82 8.52 -10.50
N PHE A 281 -9.82 7.42 -11.24
CA PHE A 281 -9.37 7.42 -12.63
C PHE A 281 -10.21 8.37 -13.48
N LYS A 282 -11.54 8.37 -13.31
CA LYS A 282 -12.43 9.29 -14.00
C LYS A 282 -12.14 10.75 -13.65
N LEU A 283 -11.87 11.03 -12.37
CA LEU A 283 -11.50 12.37 -11.90
C LEU A 283 -10.14 12.82 -12.44
N ILE A 284 -9.15 11.91 -12.46
CA ILE A 284 -7.83 12.19 -13.03
C ILE A 284 -7.94 12.53 -14.51
N PHE A 285 -8.68 11.77 -15.31
CA PHE A 285 -8.87 12.06 -16.73
C PHE A 285 -9.61 13.39 -16.96
N LYS A 286 -10.65 13.69 -16.18
CA LYS A 286 -11.31 15.00 -16.21
C LYS A 286 -10.34 16.14 -15.83
N GLY A 287 -9.44 15.88 -14.87
CA GLY A 287 -8.41 16.82 -14.46
C GLY A 287 -7.39 17.11 -15.54
N ILE A 288 -6.94 16.08 -16.27
CA ILE A 288 -6.06 16.26 -17.43
C ILE A 288 -6.71 17.21 -18.45
N GLY A 289 -7.96 16.98 -18.79
CA GLY A 289 -8.70 17.83 -19.71
C GLY A 289 -8.87 19.29 -19.25
N ARG A 290 -8.74 19.55 -17.94
CA ARG A 290 -8.80 20.90 -17.34
C ARG A 290 -7.42 21.50 -17.06
N GLY A 291 -6.33 20.77 -17.30
CA GLY A 291 -4.98 21.18 -16.95
C GLY A 291 -4.69 21.19 -15.44
N SER A 292 -5.40 20.38 -14.66
CA SER A 292 -5.25 20.30 -13.20
C SER A 292 -4.50 19.04 -12.77
N LEU A 293 -3.53 19.18 -11.86
CA LEU A 293 -2.73 18.06 -11.34
C LEU A 293 -3.38 17.38 -10.14
N VAL A 294 -4.21 18.11 -9.42
CA VAL A 294 -4.86 17.67 -8.19
C VAL A 294 -6.35 17.69 -8.37
N GLN A 295 -6.99 16.56 -8.13
CA GLN A 295 -8.42 16.41 -8.28
C GLN A 295 -9.04 15.86 -6.99
N PHE A 296 -10.23 16.34 -6.67
CA PHE A 296 -11.17 15.65 -5.79
C PHE A 296 -12.61 16.02 -6.20
N ASP A 297 -13.52 15.11 -6.01
CA ASP A 297 -14.93 15.31 -6.30
C ASP A 297 -15.64 15.77 -5.04
N ARG A 298 -16.64 16.61 -5.20
CA ARG A 298 -17.40 17.16 -4.09
C ARG A 298 -18.81 16.62 -4.06
N GLY A 299 -19.42 16.68 -2.90
CA GLY A 299 -20.82 16.39 -2.76
C GLY A 299 -21.68 17.37 -3.57
N SER A 300 -22.86 16.93 -3.98
CA SER A 300 -23.87 17.72 -4.66
C SER A 300 -24.95 18.16 -3.67
N ILE A 301 -25.01 19.46 -3.40
CA ILE A 301 -26.04 20.04 -2.52
C ILE A 301 -27.44 19.83 -3.09
N ASP A 302 -27.59 19.92 -4.43
CA ASP A 302 -28.91 19.74 -5.09
C ASP A 302 -29.43 18.29 -4.88
N LYS A 303 -28.54 17.29 -5.02
CA LYS A 303 -28.91 15.89 -4.73
C LYS A 303 -29.27 15.69 -3.26
N LEU A 304 -28.48 16.28 -2.36
CA LEU A 304 -28.76 16.21 -0.92
C LEU A 304 -30.14 16.84 -0.62
N GLN A 305 -30.43 18.00 -1.20
CA GLN A 305 -31.73 18.66 -1.00
C GLN A 305 -32.88 17.78 -1.51
N ASN A 306 -32.73 17.15 -2.67
CA ASN A 306 -33.74 16.22 -3.18
C ASN A 306 -33.91 15.01 -2.26
N PHE A 307 -32.81 14.46 -1.74
CA PHE A 307 -32.86 13.35 -0.78
C PHE A 307 -33.58 13.76 0.52
N VAL A 308 -33.29 14.94 1.05
CA VAL A 308 -33.95 15.50 2.23
C VAL A 308 -35.45 15.70 1.97
N ASN A 309 -35.80 16.25 0.81
CA ASN A 309 -37.20 16.49 0.43
C ASN A 309 -37.98 15.17 0.28
N ASN A 310 -37.33 14.12 -0.18
CA ASN A 310 -37.93 12.78 -0.31
C ASN A 310 -38.07 12.05 1.04
N ASN A 311 -37.36 12.50 2.09
CA ASN A 311 -37.36 11.86 3.43
C ASN A 311 -37.60 12.90 4.53
N PRO A 312 -38.66 13.70 4.50
CA PRO A 312 -38.86 14.86 5.39
C PRO A 312 -38.89 14.49 6.86
N GLU A 313 -39.52 13.38 7.21
CA GLU A 313 -39.61 12.90 8.58
C GLU A 313 -38.23 12.59 9.19
N THR A 314 -37.35 12.00 8.41
CA THR A 314 -35.98 11.67 8.83
C THR A 314 -35.17 12.92 9.15
N PHE A 315 -35.38 14.04 8.42
CA PHE A 315 -34.59 15.26 8.54
C PHE A 315 -35.29 16.37 9.35
N THR A 316 -36.30 16.03 10.13
CA THR A 316 -36.94 17.00 11.04
C THR A 316 -35.89 17.60 11.98
N GLY A 317 -35.87 18.94 12.09
CA GLY A 317 -34.90 19.68 12.89
C GLY A 317 -33.52 19.87 12.29
N MET A 318 -33.31 19.48 11.00
CA MET A 318 -32.04 19.65 10.29
C MET A 318 -32.02 20.81 9.30
N GLN A 319 -33.04 21.65 9.25
CA GLN A 319 -33.22 22.74 8.30
C GLN A 319 -32.06 23.76 8.42
N ASP A 320 -31.74 24.20 9.64
CA ASP A 320 -30.68 25.16 9.91
C ASP A 320 -29.31 24.60 9.48
N ALA A 321 -29.06 23.32 9.76
CA ALA A 321 -27.84 22.64 9.33
C ALA A 321 -27.72 22.54 7.79
N MET A 322 -28.86 22.37 7.10
CA MET A 322 -28.87 22.33 5.64
C MET A 322 -28.59 23.70 5.03
N GLU A 323 -29.13 24.78 5.64
CA GLU A 323 -28.88 26.15 5.19
C GLU A 323 -27.41 26.55 5.47
N GLU A 324 -26.93 26.28 6.68
CA GLU A 324 -25.52 26.52 7.02
C GLU A 324 -24.58 25.75 6.06
N LEU A 325 -24.95 24.51 5.70
CA LEU A 325 -24.17 23.75 4.73
C LEU A 325 -24.15 24.41 3.35
N LYS A 326 -25.28 24.92 2.85
CA LYS A 326 -25.35 25.64 1.58
C LYS A 326 -24.44 26.87 1.57
N GLU A 327 -24.47 27.65 2.64
CA GLU A 327 -23.64 28.85 2.77
C GLU A 327 -22.14 28.52 2.85
N THR A 328 -21.77 27.58 3.74
CA THR A 328 -20.38 27.18 3.93
C THR A 328 -19.80 26.49 2.70
N ASP A 329 -20.57 25.64 2.03
CA ASP A 329 -20.14 24.97 0.79
C ASP A 329 -19.98 25.98 -0.37
N LYS A 330 -20.89 26.95 -0.49
CA LYS A 330 -20.78 28.04 -1.47
C LYS A 330 -19.53 28.89 -1.21
N SER A 331 -19.29 29.30 0.04
CA SER A 331 -18.08 30.03 0.44
C SER A 331 -16.82 29.24 0.10
N TYR A 332 -16.80 27.97 0.50
CA TYR A 332 -15.69 27.07 0.25
C TYR A 332 -15.43 26.85 -1.24
N ARG A 333 -16.45 26.51 -2.04
CA ARG A 333 -16.31 26.28 -3.50
C ARG A 333 -15.83 27.52 -4.22
N SER A 334 -16.33 28.69 -3.87
CA SER A 334 -15.93 29.94 -4.51
C SER A 334 -14.45 30.27 -4.30
N SER A 335 -13.84 29.74 -3.25
CA SER A 335 -12.42 29.96 -2.90
C SER A 335 -11.45 28.99 -3.58
N LEU A 336 -11.93 27.99 -4.29
CA LEU A 336 -11.11 26.94 -4.91
C LEU A 336 -11.25 26.96 -6.43
N PRO A 337 -10.20 27.38 -7.15
CA PRO A 337 -10.23 27.47 -8.61
C PRO A 337 -10.05 26.12 -9.32
N ASP A 338 -9.35 25.17 -8.71
CA ASP A 338 -8.88 23.93 -9.34
C ASP A 338 -9.99 22.93 -9.70
N ILE A 339 -11.07 22.87 -8.89
CA ILE A 339 -12.07 21.81 -9.02
C ILE A 339 -13.37 22.30 -9.62
N THR A 340 -13.85 23.45 -9.13
CA THR A 340 -15.18 23.96 -9.44
C THR A 340 -15.19 24.99 -10.57
N HIS A 341 -14.03 25.54 -10.90
CA HIS A 341 -13.89 26.59 -11.91
C HIS A 341 -12.90 26.17 -12.99
N HIS A 342 -13.20 26.53 -14.22
CA HIS A 342 -12.28 26.38 -15.33
C HIS A 342 -11.09 27.32 -15.15
N HIS A 343 -9.86 26.85 -15.36
CA HIS A 343 -8.65 27.64 -15.15
C HIS A 343 -8.65 28.97 -15.92
N PHE A 344 -9.31 29.04 -17.11
CA PHE A 344 -9.47 30.30 -17.83
C PHE A 344 -10.19 31.35 -17.01
N LYS A 345 -11.09 31.01 -16.09
CA LYS A 345 -11.76 32.00 -15.23
C LYS A 345 -10.79 32.73 -14.29
N LEU A 346 -9.65 32.10 -13.96
CA LEU A 346 -8.58 32.75 -13.18
C LEU A 346 -7.97 33.93 -13.91
N ILE A 347 -8.02 33.97 -15.27
CA ILE A 347 -7.41 35.04 -16.04
C ILE A 347 -8.25 36.32 -15.95
N TYR A 348 -9.59 36.21 -15.90
CA TYR A 348 -10.48 37.39 -16.03
C TYR A 348 -11.44 37.62 -14.85
N SER A 349 -11.67 36.65 -13.96
CA SER A 349 -12.68 36.78 -12.91
C SER A 349 -12.17 37.48 -11.66
N ARG A 350 -12.39 38.78 -11.53
CA ARG A 350 -12.06 39.54 -10.32
C ARG A 350 -12.80 39.03 -9.07
N LYS A 351 -14.05 38.57 -9.22
CA LYS A 351 -14.84 38.00 -8.10
C LYS A 351 -14.19 36.71 -7.55
N LEU A 352 -13.73 35.83 -8.45
CA LEU A 352 -13.04 34.59 -8.04
C LEU A 352 -11.75 34.91 -7.28
N TRP A 353 -10.91 35.80 -7.77
CA TRP A 353 -9.70 36.22 -7.09
C TRP A 353 -9.98 36.86 -5.72
N ALA A 354 -11.02 37.68 -5.59
CA ALA A 354 -11.39 38.27 -4.30
C ALA A 354 -11.72 37.14 -3.27
N SER A 355 -12.51 36.16 -3.68
CA SER A 355 -12.87 35.02 -2.82
C SER A 355 -11.66 34.16 -2.46
N ILE A 356 -10.77 33.85 -3.42
CA ILE A 356 -9.54 33.10 -3.18
C ILE A 356 -8.65 33.84 -2.17
N MET A 357 -8.49 35.15 -2.33
CA MET A 357 -7.66 35.97 -1.45
C MET A 357 -8.24 36.03 -0.03
N ASP A 358 -9.55 36.10 0.11
CA ASP A 358 -10.18 36.15 1.44
C ASP A 358 -10.03 34.83 2.18
N SER A 359 -10.34 33.73 1.52
CA SER A 359 -10.12 32.40 2.06
C SER A 359 -8.64 32.13 2.41
N SER A 360 -7.73 32.61 1.56
CA SER A 360 -6.28 32.49 1.81
C SER A 360 -5.85 33.22 3.07
N LYS A 361 -6.37 34.44 3.32
CA LYS A 361 -6.05 35.20 4.54
C LYS A 361 -6.51 34.45 5.80
N LYS A 362 -7.73 33.88 5.79
CA LYS A 362 -8.22 33.03 6.88
C LYS A 362 -7.29 31.83 7.10
N SER A 363 -6.89 31.14 6.02
CA SER A 363 -5.95 30.01 6.07
C SER A 363 -4.57 30.40 6.63
N TRP A 364 -4.03 31.54 6.23
CA TRP A 364 -2.73 32.00 6.70
C TRP A 364 -2.73 32.31 8.18
N LYS A 365 -3.83 32.89 8.71
CA LYS A 365 -4.04 33.11 10.15
C LYS A 365 -4.07 31.77 10.91
N ILE A 366 -4.89 30.83 10.47
CA ILE A 366 -5.02 29.50 11.08
C ILE A 366 -3.64 28.77 11.10
N ARG A 367 -2.97 28.73 9.96
CA ARG A 367 -1.63 28.09 9.84
C ARG A 367 -0.52 28.85 10.58
N ASN A 368 -0.87 29.95 11.23
CA ASN A 368 0.07 30.80 11.96
C ASN A 368 1.27 31.24 11.08
N ILE A 369 0.99 31.64 9.83
CA ILE A 369 2.00 32.14 8.88
C ILE A 369 2.17 33.65 9.03
N ILE A 370 1.11 34.36 9.38
CA ILE A 370 1.07 35.81 9.53
C ILE A 370 0.63 36.23 10.95
N ASP A 371 1.11 37.41 11.42
CA ASP A 371 0.63 38.06 12.64
C ASP A 371 -0.55 39.02 12.33
N LYS A 372 -1.22 39.49 13.38
CA LYS A 372 -2.36 40.40 13.24
C LYS A 372 -1.98 41.70 12.51
N LYS A 373 -0.80 42.25 12.74
CA LYS A 373 -0.29 43.49 12.14
C LYS A 373 -0.09 43.33 10.62
N THR A 374 0.53 42.22 10.22
CA THR A 374 0.70 41.86 8.78
C THR A 374 -0.63 41.54 8.12
N LEU A 375 -1.53 40.81 8.80
CA LEU A 375 -2.85 40.56 8.30
C LEU A 375 -3.60 41.87 7.98
N ASN A 376 -3.62 42.82 8.90
CA ASN A 376 -4.28 44.10 8.68
C ASN A 376 -3.68 44.85 7.48
N ARG A 377 -2.35 44.86 7.30
CA ARG A 377 -1.70 45.45 6.11
C ARG A 377 -2.12 44.77 4.81
N LEU A 378 -2.19 43.42 4.80
CA LEU A 378 -2.63 42.65 3.62
C LEU A 378 -4.11 42.85 3.32
N VAL A 379 -4.95 43.06 4.32
CA VAL A 379 -6.39 43.35 4.09
C VAL A 379 -6.56 44.68 3.33
N HIS A 380 -5.78 45.68 3.65
CA HIS A 380 -5.88 47.04 3.04
C HIS A 380 -5.18 47.12 1.67
N ASN A 381 -4.24 46.20 1.37
CA ASN A 381 -3.49 46.23 0.10
C ASN A 381 -3.63 44.95 -0.71
N LYS A 382 -4.51 45.01 -1.72
CA LYS A 382 -4.79 43.85 -2.59
C LYS A 382 -3.58 43.40 -3.39
N PHE A 383 -2.70 44.28 -3.79
CA PHE A 383 -1.50 43.96 -4.58
C PHE A 383 -0.49 43.20 -3.72
N LEU A 384 -0.22 43.65 -2.48
CA LEU A 384 0.62 42.91 -1.54
C LEU A 384 0.05 41.54 -1.20
N THR A 385 -1.28 41.40 -1.06
CA THR A 385 -1.94 40.12 -0.84
C THR A 385 -1.71 39.16 -1.99
N LEU A 386 -1.77 39.65 -3.23
CA LEU A 386 -1.53 38.85 -4.42
C LEU A 386 -0.08 38.34 -4.48
N ILE A 387 0.89 39.21 -4.23
CA ILE A 387 2.31 38.83 -4.15
C ILE A 387 2.52 37.78 -3.04
N PHE A 388 1.95 38.00 -1.87
CA PHE A 388 2.04 37.08 -0.76
C PHE A 388 1.39 35.71 -1.06
N TYR A 389 0.32 35.70 -1.87
CA TYR A 389 -0.29 34.50 -2.36
C TYR A 389 0.65 33.72 -3.30
N PHE A 390 1.17 34.36 -4.35
CA PHE A 390 2.06 33.73 -5.32
C PHE A 390 3.37 33.22 -4.71
N LEU A 391 3.93 33.92 -3.74
CA LEU A 391 5.06 33.42 -2.95
C LEU A 391 4.74 32.07 -2.29
N GLY A 392 3.47 31.84 -1.91
CA GLY A 392 3.03 30.56 -1.33
C GLY A 392 3.01 29.38 -2.30
N LEU A 393 3.00 29.64 -3.59
CA LEU A 393 3.03 28.60 -4.63
C LEU A 393 4.45 28.05 -4.85
N ILE A 394 5.48 28.75 -4.35
CA ILE A 394 6.86 28.28 -4.41
C ILE A 394 7.09 27.31 -3.24
N PRO A 395 7.27 26.00 -3.48
CA PRO A 395 7.48 25.03 -2.42
C PRO A 395 8.72 25.38 -1.58
N ILE A 396 8.68 25.14 -0.28
CA ILE A 396 9.75 25.32 0.69
C ILE A 396 10.21 26.78 0.80
N LEU A 397 10.79 27.37 -0.25
CA LEU A 397 11.31 28.73 -0.26
C LEU A 397 10.20 29.76 0.01
N GLY A 398 9.07 29.61 -0.67
CA GLY A 398 7.92 30.49 -0.46
C GLY A 398 7.36 30.44 0.95
N TYR A 399 7.39 29.27 1.59
CA TYR A 399 7.02 29.15 3.00
C TYR A 399 7.96 29.97 3.92
N PHE A 400 9.28 29.91 3.67
CA PHE A 400 10.27 30.70 4.43
C PHE A 400 10.08 32.20 4.23
N VAL A 401 10.00 32.65 2.97
CA VAL A 401 9.84 34.06 2.61
C VAL A 401 8.55 34.63 3.19
N ARG A 402 7.45 33.91 3.08
CA ARG A 402 6.16 34.32 3.64
C ARG A 402 6.19 34.43 5.16
N ARG A 403 6.90 33.51 5.85
CA ARG A 403 7.02 33.56 7.29
C ARG A 403 7.94 34.70 7.76
N LEU A 404 9.00 34.97 7.00
CA LEU A 404 9.87 36.12 7.23
C LEU A 404 9.11 37.44 7.08
N TRP A 405 8.33 37.57 6.02
CA TRP A 405 7.49 38.74 5.79
C TRP A 405 6.32 38.82 6.78
N GLY A 406 5.64 37.72 7.02
CA GLY A 406 4.41 37.63 7.77
C GLY A 406 4.54 37.71 9.30
N LYS A 407 5.74 37.52 9.89
CA LYS A 407 5.92 37.45 11.34
C LYS A 407 7.05 38.34 11.85
N GLU A 408 6.72 39.31 12.65
CA GLU A 408 7.67 40.19 13.27
C GLU A 408 8.61 39.43 14.24
N ASN A 409 8.07 38.56 15.06
CA ASN A 409 8.86 37.71 15.96
C ASN A 409 9.86 36.81 15.20
N TYR A 410 9.51 36.35 14.01
CA TYR A 410 10.41 35.54 13.20
C TYR A 410 11.57 36.37 12.62
N ARG A 411 11.30 37.60 12.20
CA ARG A 411 12.36 38.56 11.80
C ARG A 411 13.32 38.87 12.92
N HIS A 412 12.80 39.16 14.11
CA HIS A 412 13.65 39.39 15.31
C HIS A 412 14.45 38.16 15.70
N HIS A 413 13.84 36.95 15.60
CA HIS A 413 14.58 35.71 15.83
C HIS A 413 15.74 35.55 14.85
N LEU A 414 15.49 35.74 13.54
CA LEU A 414 16.54 35.66 12.52
C LEU A 414 17.61 36.76 12.71
N ALA A 415 17.21 38.00 12.95
CA ALA A 415 18.16 39.09 13.22
C ALA A 415 19.09 38.73 14.38
N ARG A 416 18.56 38.31 15.54
CA ARG A 416 19.35 37.86 16.70
C ARG A 416 20.23 36.66 16.43
N LEU A 417 19.78 35.73 15.56
CA LEU A 417 20.56 34.55 15.15
C LEU A 417 21.87 34.96 14.43
N PHE A 418 21.83 36.04 13.63
CA PHE A 418 22.99 36.53 12.89
C PHE A 418 23.81 37.58 13.66
N THR A 419 23.23 38.28 14.64
CA THR A 419 23.88 39.36 15.36
C THR A 419 24.42 38.93 16.74
N SER A 420 23.99 37.82 17.33
CA SER A 420 24.37 37.35 18.65
C SER A 420 24.78 35.88 18.67
N LEU A 421 26.08 35.63 18.86
CA LEU A 421 26.66 34.29 18.93
C LEU A 421 26.08 33.47 20.11
N ASP A 422 25.82 34.13 21.24
CA ASP A 422 25.22 33.49 22.40
C ASP A 422 23.77 33.05 22.10
N TYR A 423 22.99 33.92 21.47
CA TYR A 423 21.65 33.58 21.03
C TYR A 423 21.67 32.43 19.98
N PHE A 424 22.60 32.45 19.06
CA PHE A 424 22.77 31.35 18.07
C PHE A 424 23.06 30.02 18.77
N ARG A 425 24.01 30.00 19.74
CA ARG A 425 24.34 28.80 20.52
C ARG A 425 23.11 28.25 21.27
N ARG A 426 22.36 29.14 21.95
CA ARG A 426 21.15 28.75 22.70
C ARG A 426 20.04 28.24 21.78
N ALA A 427 19.81 28.93 20.68
CA ALA A 427 18.83 28.49 19.67
C ALA A 427 19.20 27.14 19.04
N GLY A 428 20.49 26.95 18.76
CA GLY A 428 21.02 25.67 18.27
C GLY A 428 20.82 24.51 19.25
N ARG A 429 21.14 24.72 20.53
CA ARG A 429 20.93 23.73 21.60
C ARG A 429 19.44 23.39 21.76
N SER A 430 18.56 24.40 21.79
CA SER A 430 17.11 24.15 21.84
C SER A 430 16.61 23.35 20.66
N ARG A 431 17.12 23.64 19.48
CA ARG A 431 16.75 22.87 18.27
C ARG A 431 17.24 21.42 18.29
N ILE A 432 18.45 21.22 18.84
CA ILE A 432 19.00 19.87 19.08
C ILE A 432 18.10 19.10 20.04
N ALA A 433 17.71 19.69 21.16
CA ALA A 433 16.83 19.06 22.15
C ALA A 433 15.47 18.67 21.54
N GLU A 434 14.84 19.58 20.78
CA GLU A 434 13.58 19.32 20.07
C GLU A 434 13.72 18.11 19.11
N ILE A 435 14.82 18.04 18.35
CA ILE A 435 15.09 16.95 17.42
C ILE A 435 15.33 15.64 18.17
N LEU A 436 16.07 15.66 19.28
CA LEU A 436 16.37 14.48 20.08
C LEU A 436 15.12 13.89 20.73
N ILE A 437 14.22 14.72 21.27
CA ILE A 437 12.93 14.26 21.77
C ILE A 437 12.11 13.60 20.63
N ARG A 438 12.10 14.20 19.45
CA ARG A 438 11.44 13.62 18.28
C ARG A 438 12.06 12.27 17.89
N TRP A 439 13.38 12.17 17.92
CA TRP A 439 14.08 10.92 17.60
C TRP A 439 13.82 9.85 18.65
N HIS A 440 13.75 10.21 19.93
CA HIS A 440 13.34 9.28 20.97
C HIS A 440 11.90 8.80 20.76
N ARG A 441 10.96 9.73 20.52
CA ARG A 441 9.55 9.42 20.22
C ARG A 441 9.37 8.49 19.03
N THR A 442 10.22 8.61 18.01
CA THR A 442 10.18 7.77 16.81
C THR A 442 11.03 6.50 16.91
N GLY A 443 11.60 6.20 18.09
CA GLY A 443 12.41 5.01 18.32
C GLY A 443 13.79 5.04 17.64
N ARG A 444 14.29 6.23 17.25
CA ARG A 444 15.63 6.40 16.65
C ARG A 444 16.75 6.33 17.67
N VAL A 445 16.53 6.96 18.84
CA VAL A 445 17.50 6.99 19.94
C VAL A 445 16.80 6.74 21.27
N ASP A 446 17.45 6.05 22.20
CA ASP A 446 16.96 5.87 23.56
C ASP A 446 17.17 7.16 24.38
N ALA A 447 16.47 7.30 25.54
CA ALA A 447 16.53 8.48 26.39
C ALA A 447 17.96 8.76 26.89
N LYS A 448 18.73 7.73 27.26
CA LYS A 448 20.12 7.87 27.74
C LYS A 448 21.03 8.43 26.64
N ARG A 449 20.85 7.96 25.43
CA ARG A 449 21.62 8.43 24.27
C ARG A 449 21.20 9.82 23.84
N ALA A 450 19.91 10.17 23.92
CA ALA A 450 19.42 11.51 23.68
C ALA A 450 20.06 12.53 24.63
N LYS A 451 20.11 12.24 25.94
CA LYS A 451 20.82 13.06 26.95
C LYS A 451 22.31 13.25 26.57
N LYS A 452 22.99 12.19 26.18
CA LYS A 452 24.42 12.24 25.78
C LYS A 452 24.65 13.05 24.51
N LEU A 453 23.78 12.92 23.50
CA LEU A 453 23.89 13.69 22.25
C LEU A 453 23.63 15.17 22.44
N ALA A 454 22.73 15.55 23.36
CA ALA A 454 22.47 16.96 23.69
C ALA A 454 23.71 17.69 24.23
N GLY A 455 24.56 16.97 24.98
CA GLY A 455 25.84 17.50 25.47
C GLY A 455 26.97 17.59 24.45
N HIS A 456 26.80 16.96 23.26
CA HIS A 456 27.87 16.86 22.25
C HIS A 456 27.36 17.24 20.86
N PRO A 457 27.25 18.52 20.50
CA PRO A 457 26.70 19.00 19.21
C PRO A 457 27.37 18.39 17.98
N ALA A 458 28.70 18.19 18.03
CA ALA A 458 29.42 17.56 16.90
C ALA A 458 28.96 16.13 16.61
N ARG A 459 28.71 15.33 17.67
CA ARG A 459 28.16 13.96 17.51
C ARG A 459 26.73 13.99 17.00
N PHE A 460 25.93 14.94 17.45
CA PHE A 460 24.58 15.15 16.93
C PHE A 460 24.59 15.46 15.42
N LEU A 461 25.51 16.32 14.95
CA LEU A 461 25.65 16.62 13.52
C LEU A 461 25.95 15.36 12.69
N GLY A 462 26.76 14.45 13.21
CA GLY A 462 27.01 13.14 12.58
C GLY A 462 25.76 12.25 12.43
N HIS A 463 24.75 12.44 13.29
CA HIS A 463 23.48 11.73 13.19
C HIS A 463 22.47 12.36 12.20
N LEU A 464 22.64 13.62 11.80
CA LEU A 464 21.69 14.32 10.92
C LEU A 464 21.51 13.63 9.55
N PRO A 465 22.58 13.23 8.82
CA PRO A 465 22.40 12.49 7.57
C PRO A 465 21.62 11.20 7.76
N LEU A 466 21.87 10.49 8.87
CA LEU A 466 21.16 9.26 9.19
C LEU A 466 19.68 9.48 9.50
N SER A 467 19.28 10.70 9.88
CA SER A 467 17.88 11.01 10.19
C SER A 467 16.94 10.97 8.98
N ILE A 468 17.48 11.01 7.76
CA ILE A 468 16.73 10.82 6.50
C ILE A 468 16.25 9.38 6.39
N LEU A 469 17.01 8.43 6.93
CA LEU A 469 16.68 7.02 6.89
C LEU A 469 15.51 6.68 7.83
N PRO A 470 14.79 5.58 7.57
CA PRO A 470 13.81 5.03 8.50
C PRO A 470 14.40 4.82 9.91
N ALA A 471 13.57 4.90 10.95
CA ALA A 471 14.03 4.85 12.34
C ALA A 471 14.92 3.64 12.67
N LYS A 472 14.54 2.45 12.19
CA LYS A 472 15.31 1.21 12.37
C LYS A 472 16.68 1.27 11.68
N MET A 473 16.76 1.85 10.47
CA MET A 473 18.03 2.02 9.75
C MET A 473 18.92 3.08 10.42
N HIS A 474 18.36 4.22 10.82
CA HIS A 474 19.10 5.21 11.60
C HIS A 474 19.71 4.57 12.85
N ARG A 475 18.94 3.79 13.60
CA ARG A 475 19.41 3.09 14.80
C ARG A 475 20.47 2.04 14.47
N PHE A 476 20.30 1.30 13.38
CA PHE A 476 21.28 0.30 12.91
C PHE A 476 22.66 0.92 12.68
N PHE A 477 22.74 2.03 11.97
CA PHE A 477 24.02 2.71 11.71
C PHE A 477 24.57 3.50 12.88
N SER A 478 23.74 3.85 13.84
CA SER A 478 24.13 4.68 14.97
C SER A 478 24.35 3.92 16.29
N ASP A 479 23.79 2.74 16.46
CA ASP A 479 23.84 1.94 17.68
C ASP A 479 24.45 0.55 17.42
N ARG A 480 25.73 0.39 17.82
CA ARG A 480 26.47 -0.87 17.64
C ARG A 480 25.76 -2.07 18.26
N ARG A 481 25.13 -1.94 19.44
CA ARG A 481 24.42 -3.03 20.08
C ARG A 481 23.20 -3.45 19.27
N PHE A 482 22.43 -2.49 18.83
CA PHE A 482 21.26 -2.75 17.97
C PHE A 482 21.68 -3.30 16.60
N ALA A 483 22.78 -2.82 16.02
CA ALA A 483 23.33 -3.35 14.77
C ALA A 483 23.71 -4.82 14.91
N LEU A 484 24.44 -5.18 15.95
CA LEU A 484 24.81 -6.58 16.22
C LEU A 484 23.60 -7.46 16.48
N GLN A 485 22.61 -6.98 17.24
CA GLN A 485 21.35 -7.69 17.47
C GLN A 485 20.54 -7.85 16.18
N SER A 486 20.53 -6.81 15.33
CA SER A 486 19.85 -6.87 14.02
C SER A 486 20.53 -7.84 13.07
N LEU A 487 21.87 -7.85 13.03
CA LEU A 487 22.64 -8.82 12.26
C LEU A 487 22.44 -10.24 12.80
N ASP A 488 22.44 -10.44 14.11
CA ASP A 488 22.09 -11.72 14.72
C ASP A 488 20.67 -12.16 14.33
N TYR A 489 19.72 -11.24 14.40
CA TYR A 489 18.33 -11.52 14.03
C TYR A 489 18.16 -11.86 12.55
N ILE A 490 18.85 -11.12 11.64
CA ILE A 490 18.71 -11.29 10.19
C ILE A 490 19.51 -12.50 9.69
N PHE A 491 20.73 -12.71 10.19
CA PHE A 491 21.65 -13.73 9.66
C PHE A 491 21.86 -14.91 10.61
N ALA A 492 22.24 -14.68 11.86
CA ALA A 492 22.61 -15.76 12.76
C ALA A 492 21.39 -16.52 13.32
N ARG A 493 20.29 -15.81 13.61
CA ARG A 493 19.06 -16.44 14.07
C ARG A 493 18.41 -17.34 13.00
N PRO A 494 18.25 -16.93 11.74
CA PRO A 494 17.80 -17.84 10.68
C PRO A 494 18.70 -19.06 10.52
N LEU A 495 20.02 -18.89 10.57
CA LEU A 495 20.95 -20.01 10.54
C LEU A 495 20.78 -20.95 11.74
N ARG A 496 20.64 -20.40 12.95
CA ARG A 496 20.36 -21.22 14.14
C ARG A 496 19.02 -21.95 14.04
N LEU A 497 17.97 -21.29 13.56
CA LEU A 497 16.67 -21.91 13.32
C LEU A 497 16.73 -22.94 12.19
N TYR A 498 17.60 -22.74 11.23
CA TYR A 498 17.84 -23.68 10.14
C TYR A 498 18.54 -24.97 10.62
N PHE A 499 19.64 -24.85 11.36
CA PHE A 499 20.46 -25.99 11.77
C PHE A 499 19.96 -26.72 13.03
N LYS A 500 19.25 -26.02 13.93
CA LYS A 500 18.78 -26.57 15.21
C LYS A 500 17.27 -26.82 15.21
N ALA A 501 16.86 -28.09 15.06
CA ALA A 501 15.45 -28.48 15.02
C ALA A 501 14.67 -28.05 16.28
N HIS A 502 15.23 -28.24 17.47
CA HIS A 502 14.56 -27.81 18.71
C HIS A 502 14.41 -26.30 18.86
N ALA A 503 15.36 -25.49 18.35
CA ALA A 503 15.25 -24.05 18.37
C ALA A 503 14.11 -23.58 17.46
N ARG A 504 13.96 -24.22 16.31
CA ARG A 504 12.90 -23.96 15.32
C ARG A 504 11.53 -24.34 15.86
N GLU A 505 11.38 -25.53 16.44
CA GLU A 505 10.13 -25.97 17.03
C GLU A 505 9.69 -25.04 18.15
N ARG A 506 10.60 -24.64 19.05
CA ARG A 506 10.33 -23.68 20.12
C ARG A 506 9.84 -22.34 19.54
N TRP A 507 10.54 -21.82 18.55
CA TRP A 507 10.18 -20.56 17.91
C TRP A 507 8.79 -20.59 17.26
N LEU A 508 8.44 -21.66 16.55
CA LEU A 508 7.12 -21.81 15.95
C LEU A 508 6.02 -21.90 17.02
N ARG A 509 6.27 -22.65 18.12
CA ARG A 509 5.32 -22.73 19.23
C ARG A 509 5.14 -21.39 19.95
N GLU A 510 6.21 -20.62 20.13
CA GLU A 510 6.14 -19.26 20.68
C GLU A 510 5.29 -18.34 19.80
N LEU A 511 5.45 -18.44 18.48
CA LEU A 511 4.62 -17.66 17.52
C LEU A 511 3.14 -18.05 17.60
N VAL A 512 2.83 -19.34 17.65
CA VAL A 512 1.45 -19.83 17.80
C VAL A 512 0.84 -19.37 19.12
N SER A 513 1.59 -19.49 20.22
CA SER A 513 1.16 -19.01 21.53
C SER A 513 0.91 -17.49 21.54
N THR A 514 1.77 -16.72 20.88
CA THR A 514 1.60 -15.27 20.76
C THR A 514 0.39 -14.94 19.90
N GLY A 515 0.19 -15.64 18.79
CA GLY A 515 -0.99 -15.48 17.93
C GLY A 515 -2.30 -15.79 18.67
N HIS A 516 -2.30 -16.82 19.47
CA HIS A 516 -3.45 -17.16 20.32
C HIS A 516 -3.71 -16.11 21.40
N LYS A 517 -2.69 -15.67 22.12
CA LYS A 517 -2.81 -14.60 23.13
C LYS A 517 -3.34 -13.27 22.56
N ASN A 518 -2.99 -12.98 21.31
CA ASN A 518 -3.42 -11.76 20.63
C ASN A 518 -4.81 -11.91 19.95
N GLY A 519 -5.50 -13.03 20.15
CA GLY A 519 -6.81 -13.29 19.55
C GLY A 519 -6.80 -13.51 18.03
N ILE A 520 -5.62 -13.74 17.43
CA ILE A 520 -5.44 -13.99 15.99
C ILE A 520 -5.81 -15.45 15.65
N LEU A 521 -5.59 -16.36 16.60
CA LEU A 521 -5.85 -17.79 16.46
C LEU A 521 -6.86 -18.25 17.52
N SER A 522 -7.82 -19.07 17.13
CA SER A 522 -8.66 -19.80 18.06
C SER A 522 -7.89 -20.92 18.77
N THR A 523 -8.41 -21.40 19.87
CA THR A 523 -7.81 -22.52 20.62
C THR A 523 -7.66 -23.78 19.75
N GLU A 524 -8.67 -24.07 18.95
CA GLU A 524 -8.67 -25.23 18.05
C GLU A 524 -7.66 -25.09 16.91
N GLU A 525 -7.55 -23.88 16.31
CA GLU A 525 -6.56 -23.60 15.28
C GLU A 525 -5.15 -23.68 15.83
N ALA A 526 -4.90 -23.12 16.99
CA ALA A 526 -3.60 -23.23 17.66
C ALA A 526 -3.22 -24.68 17.94
N ALA A 527 -4.16 -25.52 18.38
CA ALA A 527 -3.94 -26.96 18.60
C ALA A 527 -3.61 -27.69 17.28
N ARG A 528 -4.37 -27.44 16.19
CA ARG A 528 -4.10 -28.01 14.86
C ARG A 528 -2.73 -27.61 14.32
N ILE A 529 -2.38 -26.32 14.39
CA ILE A 529 -1.07 -25.83 13.95
C ILE A 529 0.04 -26.46 14.78
N ASN A 530 -0.11 -26.53 16.11
CA ASN A 530 0.88 -27.15 17.00
C ASN A 530 1.12 -28.63 16.69
N SER A 531 0.09 -29.37 16.27
CA SER A 531 0.24 -30.76 15.83
C SER A 531 1.05 -30.89 14.53
N GLN A 532 0.91 -29.93 13.61
CA GLN A 532 1.63 -29.92 12.33
C GLN A 532 3.10 -29.47 12.45
N ILE A 533 3.49 -28.77 13.52
CA ILE A 533 4.87 -28.29 13.72
C ILE A 533 5.90 -29.43 13.79
N LYS A 534 5.53 -30.61 14.23
CA LYS A 534 6.43 -31.78 14.35
C LYS A 534 6.74 -32.45 13.01
N GLU A 535 6.03 -32.09 11.96
CA GLU A 535 6.20 -32.73 10.66
C GLU A 535 7.55 -32.39 10.00
N PRO A 536 8.28 -33.40 9.50
CA PRO A 536 9.58 -33.17 8.84
C PRO A 536 9.54 -32.23 7.65
N PHE A 537 8.36 -32.08 7.04
CA PHE A 537 8.15 -31.25 5.87
C PHE A 537 8.47 -29.75 6.12
N ILE A 538 8.24 -29.25 7.33
CA ILE A 538 8.61 -27.87 7.71
C ILE A 538 10.12 -27.66 7.61
N GLN A 539 10.90 -28.66 7.99
CA GLN A 539 12.35 -28.61 7.85
C GLN A 539 12.78 -28.48 6.39
N LYS A 540 12.14 -29.23 5.51
CA LYS A 540 12.39 -29.22 4.08
C LYS A 540 12.00 -27.86 3.45
N TYR A 541 10.87 -27.31 3.88
CA TYR A 541 10.44 -25.98 3.47
C TYR A 541 11.46 -24.90 3.85
N LEU A 542 11.93 -24.88 5.09
CA LEU A 542 12.91 -23.89 5.55
C LEU A 542 14.26 -24.05 4.84
N LYS A 543 14.70 -25.30 4.57
CA LYS A 543 15.90 -25.58 3.77
C LYS A 543 15.78 -25.03 2.35
N SER A 544 14.65 -25.26 1.73
CA SER A 544 14.35 -24.74 0.41
C SER A 544 14.33 -23.20 0.38
N LEU A 545 13.76 -22.55 1.38
CA LEU A 545 13.77 -21.08 1.47
C LEU A 545 15.21 -20.54 1.52
N ALA A 546 16.11 -21.19 2.27
CA ALA A 546 17.51 -20.81 2.29
C ALA A 546 18.18 -20.97 0.92
N VAL A 547 17.94 -22.08 0.22
CA VAL A 547 18.44 -22.30 -1.14
C VAL A 547 17.87 -21.24 -2.11
N HIS A 548 16.60 -20.86 -1.98
CA HIS A 548 15.99 -19.79 -2.79
C HIS A 548 16.72 -18.45 -2.60
N ILE A 549 17.01 -18.07 -1.37
CA ILE A 549 17.74 -16.83 -1.06
C ILE A 549 19.16 -16.88 -1.64
N CYS A 550 19.86 -18.01 -1.46
CA CYS A 550 21.23 -18.18 -1.96
C CYS A 550 21.34 -18.25 -3.50
N THR A 551 20.27 -18.61 -4.19
CA THR A 551 20.30 -18.69 -5.68
C THR A 551 20.08 -17.35 -6.38
N VAL A 552 19.59 -16.32 -5.68
CA VAL A 552 19.44 -14.97 -6.26
C VAL A 552 20.78 -14.39 -6.75
N PRO A 553 21.86 -14.37 -5.96
CA PRO A 553 23.16 -13.86 -6.40
C PRO A 553 23.76 -14.65 -7.55
N ILE A 554 23.51 -15.97 -7.65
CA ILE A 554 24.07 -16.83 -8.71
C ILE A 554 23.67 -16.31 -10.09
N THR A 555 22.41 -15.97 -10.29
CA THR A 555 21.92 -15.44 -11.57
C THR A 555 22.62 -14.12 -11.89
N GLN A 556 22.82 -13.24 -10.92
CA GLN A 556 23.47 -11.95 -11.13
C GLN A 556 24.96 -12.13 -11.47
N ILE A 557 25.67 -12.98 -10.74
CA ILE A 557 27.09 -13.28 -10.99
C ILE A 557 27.27 -13.84 -12.41
N VAL A 558 26.47 -14.84 -12.78
CA VAL A 558 26.53 -15.45 -14.12
C VAL A 558 26.23 -14.43 -15.22
N SER A 559 25.18 -13.58 -15.02
CA SER A 559 24.84 -12.56 -16.01
C SER A 559 25.94 -11.53 -16.20
N ILE A 560 26.62 -11.12 -15.13
CA ILE A 560 27.76 -10.19 -15.18
C ILE A 560 28.95 -10.86 -15.91
N ILE A 561 29.26 -12.12 -15.59
CA ILE A 561 30.33 -12.87 -16.23
C ILE A 561 30.09 -12.98 -17.76
N VAL A 562 28.85 -13.32 -18.13
CA VAL A 562 28.49 -13.46 -19.56
C VAL A 562 28.57 -12.12 -20.28
N ALA A 563 28.04 -11.03 -19.66
CA ALA A 563 28.12 -9.69 -20.24
C ALA A 563 29.59 -9.21 -20.39
N PHE A 564 30.39 -9.41 -19.36
CA PHE A 564 31.82 -9.06 -19.39
C PHE A 564 32.56 -9.86 -20.43
N THR A 565 32.34 -11.19 -20.49
CA THR A 565 32.98 -12.06 -21.51
C THR A 565 32.56 -11.65 -22.90
N TYR A 566 31.30 -11.34 -23.13
CA TYR A 566 30.82 -10.88 -24.43
C TYR A 566 31.52 -9.59 -24.87
N VAL A 567 31.59 -8.59 -24.00
CA VAL A 567 32.28 -7.32 -24.30
C VAL A 567 33.77 -7.54 -24.59
N LYS A 568 34.45 -8.44 -23.85
CA LYS A 568 35.85 -8.77 -24.05
C LYS A 568 36.12 -9.49 -25.38
N LEU A 569 35.17 -10.31 -25.83
CA LEU A 569 35.26 -11.03 -27.09
C LEU A 569 34.97 -10.15 -28.32
N HIS A 570 34.42 -8.94 -28.13
CA HIS A 570 34.09 -7.98 -29.19
C HIS A 570 34.82 -6.65 -28.97
N PRO A 571 36.16 -6.61 -29.05
CA PRO A 571 36.93 -5.41 -28.79
C PRO A 571 36.71 -4.29 -29.83
N GLU A 572 36.11 -4.61 -30.97
CA GLU A 572 35.71 -3.68 -32.02
C GLU A 572 34.51 -2.77 -31.63
N LEU A 573 33.77 -3.10 -30.57
CA LEU A 573 32.65 -2.31 -30.15
C LEU A 573 33.10 -1.01 -29.47
N SER A 574 32.47 0.11 -29.85
CA SER A 574 32.62 1.36 -29.11
C SER A 574 32.12 1.19 -27.66
N TRP A 575 32.64 1.99 -26.74
CA TRP A 575 32.23 1.95 -25.32
C TRP A 575 30.70 2.08 -25.14
N GLN A 576 30.06 2.92 -25.94
CA GLN A 576 28.61 3.09 -25.91
C GLN A 576 27.90 1.81 -26.38
N ALA A 577 28.28 1.24 -27.48
CA ALA A 577 27.72 -0.02 -27.99
C ALA A 577 27.97 -1.17 -27.03
N ALA A 578 29.17 -1.31 -26.49
CA ALA A 578 29.51 -2.31 -25.48
C ALA A 578 28.61 -2.20 -24.22
N SER A 579 28.37 -0.97 -23.73
CA SER A 579 27.49 -0.72 -22.58
C SER A 579 26.04 -1.10 -22.87
N VAL A 580 25.52 -0.80 -24.05
CA VAL A 580 24.15 -1.18 -24.48
C VAL A 580 24.05 -2.70 -24.58
N HIS A 581 25.00 -3.39 -25.21
CA HIS A 581 25.00 -4.85 -25.33
C HIS A 581 25.10 -5.53 -23.97
N ALA A 582 25.98 -5.03 -23.08
CA ALA A 582 26.03 -5.52 -21.70
C ALA A 582 24.73 -5.33 -20.98
N GLY A 583 24.09 -4.16 -21.11
CA GLY A 583 22.77 -3.88 -20.55
C GLY A 583 21.66 -4.81 -21.07
N ILE A 584 21.67 -5.10 -22.37
CA ILE A 584 20.75 -6.06 -22.98
C ILE A 584 20.96 -7.47 -22.42
N ILE A 585 22.20 -7.93 -22.30
CA ILE A 585 22.53 -9.26 -21.76
C ILE A 585 22.06 -9.33 -20.30
N LEU A 586 22.38 -8.34 -19.48
CA LEU A 586 21.91 -8.30 -18.08
C LEU A 586 20.39 -8.29 -18.00
N GLY A 587 19.71 -7.54 -18.86
CA GLY A 587 18.26 -7.49 -18.97
C GLY A 587 17.64 -8.82 -19.38
N LEU A 588 18.22 -9.50 -20.37
CA LEU A 588 17.76 -10.83 -20.81
C LEU A 588 17.78 -11.85 -19.67
N PHE A 589 18.85 -11.89 -18.87
CA PHE A 589 18.91 -12.76 -17.70
C PHE A 589 17.82 -12.44 -16.66
N GLN A 590 17.27 -11.22 -16.63
CA GLN A 590 16.14 -10.87 -15.75
C GLN A 590 14.80 -11.34 -16.32
N VAL A 591 14.63 -11.32 -17.63
CA VAL A 591 13.35 -11.64 -18.29
C VAL A 591 13.17 -13.13 -18.53
N ILE A 592 14.26 -13.86 -18.82
CA ILE A 592 14.20 -15.31 -19.10
C ILE A 592 13.63 -16.08 -17.90
N PRO A 593 12.59 -16.91 -18.11
CA PRO A 593 11.90 -17.60 -17.03
C PRO A 593 12.72 -18.70 -16.36
N ILE A 594 13.76 -19.22 -16.98
CA ILE A 594 14.74 -20.12 -16.35
C ILE A 594 16.10 -19.39 -16.31
N SER A 595 16.65 -19.31 -15.13
CA SER A 595 17.93 -18.66 -14.88
C SER A 595 18.92 -19.64 -14.24
N PRO A 596 20.22 -19.35 -14.25
CA PRO A 596 21.22 -20.18 -13.57
C PRO A 596 20.85 -20.49 -12.12
N GLY A 597 20.38 -19.49 -11.38
CA GLY A 597 19.93 -19.68 -10.01
C GLY A 597 18.70 -20.60 -9.89
N SER A 598 17.74 -20.51 -10.84
CA SER A 598 16.59 -21.39 -10.83
C SER A 598 16.94 -22.84 -11.22
N LEU A 599 17.94 -23.04 -12.08
CA LEU A 599 18.46 -24.38 -12.38
C LEU A 599 19.09 -25.01 -11.15
N VAL A 600 19.95 -24.31 -10.42
CA VAL A 600 20.56 -24.81 -9.16
C VAL A 600 19.45 -25.21 -8.18
N ARG A 601 18.42 -24.40 -8.05
CA ARG A 601 17.26 -24.69 -7.20
C ARG A 601 16.47 -25.92 -7.65
N GLY A 602 16.22 -26.03 -8.95
CA GLY A 602 15.53 -27.18 -9.54
C GLY A 602 16.33 -28.47 -9.33
N PHE A 603 17.64 -28.45 -9.52
CA PHE A 603 18.51 -29.59 -9.23
C PHE A 603 18.52 -29.96 -7.75
N TYR A 604 18.49 -28.97 -6.85
CA TYR A 604 18.36 -29.23 -5.41
C TYR A 604 17.07 -29.97 -5.07
N VAL A 605 15.93 -29.55 -5.63
CA VAL A 605 14.66 -30.24 -5.42
C VAL A 605 14.67 -31.62 -6.05
N SER A 606 15.27 -31.77 -7.22
CA SER A 606 15.46 -33.09 -7.87
C SER A 606 16.30 -34.02 -6.97
N PHE A 607 17.37 -33.51 -6.39
CA PHE A 607 18.19 -34.26 -5.43
C PHE A 607 17.35 -34.70 -4.21
N LEU A 608 16.51 -33.82 -3.65
CA LEU A 608 15.64 -34.18 -2.52
C LEU A 608 14.65 -35.30 -2.91
N VAL A 609 14.04 -35.21 -4.10
CA VAL A 609 13.12 -36.25 -4.61
C VAL A 609 13.82 -37.60 -4.75
N LEU A 610 15.01 -37.62 -5.31
CA LEU A 610 15.79 -38.85 -5.50
C LEU A 610 16.31 -39.41 -4.19
N HIS A 611 16.83 -38.56 -3.31
CA HIS A 611 17.38 -38.96 -2.02
C HIS A 611 16.33 -39.57 -1.09
N GLU A 612 15.15 -38.94 -1.06
CA GLU A 612 14.04 -39.41 -0.22
C GLU A 612 13.13 -40.43 -0.91
N ARG A 613 13.37 -40.75 -2.18
CA ARG A 613 12.51 -41.62 -3.03
C ARG A 613 11.02 -41.29 -2.93
N ASN A 614 10.72 -39.98 -2.75
CA ASN A 614 9.36 -39.49 -2.48
C ASN A 614 8.98 -38.35 -3.41
N PHE A 615 8.51 -38.68 -4.62
CA PHE A 615 8.01 -37.68 -5.56
C PHE A 615 6.66 -37.07 -5.13
N LYS A 616 5.87 -37.79 -4.36
CA LYS A 616 4.51 -37.39 -3.99
C LYS A 616 4.49 -36.12 -3.13
N ASP A 617 5.46 -35.97 -2.23
CA ASP A 617 5.55 -34.78 -1.35
C ASP A 617 6.24 -33.59 -2.01
N TYR A 618 6.85 -33.79 -3.18
CA TYR A 618 7.61 -32.74 -3.90
C TYR A 618 7.06 -32.44 -5.31
N ASN A 619 6.00 -33.08 -5.73
CA ASN A 619 5.53 -33.03 -7.12
C ASN A 619 5.32 -31.60 -7.65
N ILE A 620 4.76 -30.70 -6.87
CA ILE A 620 4.55 -29.30 -7.22
C ILE A 620 5.88 -28.55 -7.19
N ALA A 621 6.65 -28.73 -6.10
CA ALA A 621 7.94 -28.08 -5.91
C ALA A 621 8.95 -28.47 -6.99
N PHE A 622 8.94 -29.74 -7.43
CA PHE A 622 9.81 -30.22 -8.49
C PHE A 622 9.65 -29.42 -9.78
N TYR A 623 8.42 -29.31 -10.30
CA TYR A 623 8.19 -28.60 -11.56
C TYR A 623 8.39 -27.07 -11.44
N LEU A 624 7.91 -26.48 -10.37
CA LEU A 624 7.96 -25.03 -10.21
C LEU A 624 9.36 -24.49 -9.84
N SER A 625 10.21 -25.30 -9.22
CA SER A 625 11.54 -24.86 -8.78
C SER A 625 12.47 -24.47 -9.93
N PHE A 626 12.27 -24.97 -11.11
CA PHE A 626 13.05 -24.59 -12.29
C PHE A 626 12.67 -23.21 -12.84
N LEU A 627 11.53 -22.65 -12.45
CA LEU A 627 11.03 -21.37 -12.94
C LEU A 627 11.52 -20.23 -12.07
N LYS A 628 12.11 -19.19 -12.67
CA LYS A 628 12.76 -18.09 -11.95
C LYS A 628 11.83 -17.42 -10.94
N TYR A 629 10.72 -16.89 -11.37
CA TYR A 629 9.80 -16.13 -10.52
C TYR A 629 8.80 -17.01 -9.77
N ILE A 630 8.15 -17.92 -10.50
CA ILE A 630 7.15 -18.82 -9.92
C ILE A 630 7.81 -19.82 -8.96
N GLY A 631 9.06 -20.17 -9.20
CA GLY A 631 9.85 -21.05 -8.35
C GLY A 631 10.00 -20.58 -6.90
N TYR A 632 9.91 -19.27 -6.64
CA TYR A 632 9.84 -18.76 -5.26
C TYR A 632 8.58 -19.22 -4.52
N LEU A 633 7.52 -19.53 -5.25
CA LEU A 633 6.26 -20.03 -4.71
C LEU A 633 6.18 -21.56 -4.66
N ALA A 634 7.17 -22.28 -5.18
CA ALA A 634 7.16 -23.74 -5.31
C ALA A 634 6.89 -24.46 -3.97
N PHE A 635 7.65 -24.10 -2.93
CA PHE A 635 7.46 -24.69 -1.62
C PHE A 635 6.29 -24.11 -0.82
N PRO A 636 6.01 -22.78 -0.85
CA PRO A 636 4.76 -22.27 -0.32
C PRO A 636 3.52 -22.97 -0.90
N ILE A 637 3.48 -23.20 -2.22
CA ILE A 637 2.38 -23.91 -2.86
C ILE A 637 2.31 -25.39 -2.37
N GLN A 638 3.46 -26.05 -2.31
CA GLN A 638 3.54 -27.43 -1.81
C GLN A 638 3.10 -27.53 -0.35
N MET A 639 3.54 -26.56 0.49
CA MET A 639 3.18 -26.50 1.91
C MET A 639 1.70 -26.17 2.10
N ALA A 640 1.17 -25.19 1.38
CA ALA A 640 -0.26 -24.86 1.43
C ALA A 640 -1.15 -26.05 0.98
N TYR A 641 -0.65 -26.85 0.04
CA TYR A 641 -1.33 -28.06 -0.39
C TYR A 641 -1.33 -29.15 0.68
N ARG A 642 -0.23 -29.33 1.40
CA ARG A 642 -0.02 -30.43 2.37
C ARG A 642 -0.45 -30.08 3.80
N TYR A 643 -0.13 -28.85 4.23
CA TYR A 643 -0.35 -28.35 5.60
C TYR A 643 -1.01 -26.95 5.56
N PRO A 644 -2.29 -26.85 5.21
CA PRO A 644 -2.94 -25.58 4.93
C PRO A 644 -2.99 -24.65 6.16
N ASP A 645 -3.25 -25.15 7.36
CA ASP A 645 -3.35 -24.32 8.57
C ASP A 645 -2.01 -23.69 8.96
N LEU A 646 -0.93 -24.47 8.92
CA LEU A 646 0.41 -23.97 9.19
C LEU A 646 0.89 -22.99 8.13
N ALA A 647 0.63 -23.28 6.84
CA ALA A 647 0.97 -22.39 5.73
C ALA A 647 0.26 -21.05 5.85
N ARG A 648 -1.01 -21.06 6.20
CA ARG A 648 -1.84 -19.89 6.48
C ARG A 648 -1.24 -19.05 7.60
N PHE A 649 -0.93 -19.65 8.74
CA PHE A 649 -0.35 -18.98 9.89
C PHE A 649 1.00 -18.32 9.57
N MET A 650 1.90 -19.04 8.90
CA MET A 650 3.21 -18.51 8.51
C MET A 650 3.11 -17.37 7.51
N ALA A 651 2.21 -17.47 6.52
CA ALA A 651 2.01 -16.43 5.52
C ALA A 651 1.44 -15.15 6.16
N GLY A 652 0.50 -15.27 7.09
CA GLY A 652 -0.03 -14.15 7.85
C GLY A 652 1.05 -13.46 8.68
N HIS A 653 1.89 -14.23 9.37
CA HIS A 653 3.01 -13.69 10.14
C HIS A 653 4.03 -12.94 9.26
N TRP A 654 4.36 -13.46 8.08
CA TRP A 654 5.27 -12.78 7.14
C TRP A 654 4.66 -11.53 6.52
N ALA A 655 3.38 -11.57 6.17
CA ALA A 655 2.68 -10.42 5.63
C ALA A 655 2.67 -9.25 6.63
N THR A 656 2.34 -9.54 7.89
CA THR A 656 2.38 -8.55 8.97
C THR A 656 3.82 -8.02 9.19
N GLY A 657 4.82 -8.91 9.17
CA GLY A 657 6.23 -8.52 9.28
C GLY A 657 6.70 -7.61 8.15
N ALA A 658 6.32 -7.91 6.91
CA ALA A 658 6.64 -7.09 5.74
C ALA A 658 5.97 -5.70 5.80
N ALA A 659 4.73 -5.62 6.24
CA ALA A 659 4.00 -4.38 6.42
C ALA A 659 4.67 -3.42 7.41
N HIS A 660 5.33 -3.95 8.44
CA HIS A 660 6.08 -3.14 9.41
C HIS A 660 7.43 -2.61 8.90
N ILE A 661 8.02 -3.22 7.86
CA ILE A 661 9.31 -2.80 7.31
C ILE A 661 9.16 -1.59 6.37
N VAL A 662 8.05 -1.49 5.64
CA VAL A 662 7.84 -0.45 4.63
C VAL A 662 6.60 0.40 4.97
N PRO A 663 6.75 1.50 5.71
CA PRO A 663 5.62 2.34 6.13
C PRO A 663 5.08 3.27 5.02
N VAL A 664 5.29 2.95 3.74
CA VAL A 664 5.06 3.90 2.63
C VAL A 664 3.58 4.06 2.25
N PHE A 665 2.71 3.09 2.55
CA PHE A 665 1.34 3.05 2.00
C PHE A 665 0.23 3.11 3.05
N GLY A 666 0.28 4.06 3.96
CA GLY A 666 -0.78 4.32 4.93
C GLY A 666 -0.58 3.63 6.27
N GLU A 667 -1.55 3.74 7.16
CA GLU A 667 -1.49 3.16 8.48
C GLU A 667 -1.20 1.66 8.39
N ARG A 668 -0.03 1.25 8.93
CA ARG A 668 0.45 -0.13 9.03
C ARG A 668 0.82 -0.85 7.72
N GLY A 669 0.98 -0.16 6.59
CA GLY A 669 1.37 -0.82 5.34
C GLY A 669 0.37 -1.86 4.84
N ALA A 670 -0.92 -1.66 5.09
CA ALA A 670 -1.99 -2.62 4.83
C ALA A 670 -2.01 -3.14 3.37
N LEU A 671 -1.67 -2.29 2.39
CA LEU A 671 -1.59 -2.73 1.00
C LEU A 671 -0.45 -3.73 0.78
N LEU A 672 0.70 -3.50 1.44
CA LEU A 672 1.85 -4.40 1.36
C LEU A 672 1.55 -5.71 2.08
N GLU A 673 0.96 -5.65 3.27
CA GLU A 673 0.50 -6.82 4.03
C GLU A 673 -0.41 -7.69 3.17
N HIS A 674 -1.41 -7.08 2.53
CA HIS A 674 -2.33 -7.77 1.64
C HIS A 674 -1.61 -8.38 0.43
N THR A 675 -0.70 -7.64 -0.22
CA THR A 675 0.03 -8.12 -1.39
C THR A 675 0.94 -9.29 -1.04
N PHE A 676 1.66 -9.20 0.07
CA PHE A 676 2.50 -10.29 0.56
C PHE A 676 1.67 -11.50 0.99
N PHE A 677 0.54 -11.26 1.66
CA PHE A 677 -0.36 -12.34 2.04
C PHE A 677 -0.94 -13.05 0.82
N ASP A 678 -1.38 -12.32 -0.19
CA ASP A 678 -1.83 -12.88 -1.45
C ASP A 678 -0.73 -13.68 -2.14
N LEU A 679 0.49 -13.14 -2.18
CA LEU A 679 1.63 -13.78 -2.84
C LEU A 679 2.04 -15.08 -2.15
N PHE A 680 2.12 -15.10 -0.82
CA PHE A 680 2.66 -16.23 -0.06
C PHE A 680 1.60 -17.27 0.33
N TYR A 681 0.35 -16.88 0.43
CA TYR A 681 -0.72 -17.80 0.83
C TYR A 681 -1.82 -17.98 -0.21
N ASN A 682 -2.43 -16.89 -0.66
CA ASN A 682 -3.64 -16.95 -1.48
C ASN A 682 -3.40 -17.55 -2.86
N TYR A 683 -2.40 -17.08 -3.57
CA TYR A 683 -2.04 -17.66 -4.87
C TYR A 683 -1.54 -19.09 -4.72
N PRO A 684 -0.60 -19.41 -3.79
CA PRO A 684 -0.19 -20.77 -3.54
C PRO A 684 -1.32 -21.72 -3.19
N LEU A 685 -2.19 -21.36 -2.26
CA LEU A 685 -3.33 -22.18 -1.87
C LEU A 685 -4.30 -22.42 -3.03
N THR A 686 -4.56 -21.37 -3.81
CA THR A 686 -5.44 -21.48 -4.98
C THR A 686 -4.89 -22.43 -6.01
N ILE A 687 -3.61 -22.31 -6.32
CA ILE A 687 -2.93 -23.20 -7.26
C ILE A 687 -2.93 -24.62 -6.70
N GLY A 688 -2.59 -24.81 -5.44
CA GLY A 688 -2.60 -26.10 -4.76
C GLY A 688 -3.98 -26.78 -4.75
N ARG A 689 -5.04 -26.04 -4.38
CA ARG A 689 -6.43 -26.54 -4.42
C ARG A 689 -6.86 -26.90 -5.84
N ARG A 690 -6.54 -26.08 -6.84
CA ARG A 690 -6.85 -26.38 -8.26
C ARG A 690 -6.14 -27.64 -8.73
N ILE A 691 -4.86 -27.82 -8.38
CA ILE A 691 -4.11 -29.04 -8.72
C ILE A 691 -4.74 -30.26 -8.06
N ARG A 692 -5.13 -30.18 -6.79
CA ARG A 692 -5.77 -31.28 -6.07
C ARG A 692 -7.13 -31.67 -6.63
N GLN A 693 -7.99 -30.70 -6.92
CA GLN A 693 -9.30 -30.93 -7.52
C GLN A 693 -9.16 -31.62 -8.89
N ARG A 694 -8.17 -31.22 -9.68
CA ARG A 694 -7.86 -31.83 -10.98
C ARG A 694 -7.35 -33.25 -10.88
N SER A 695 -6.57 -33.55 -9.87
CA SER A 695 -6.04 -34.88 -9.60
C SER A 695 -7.16 -35.87 -9.18
N LYS A 696 -8.15 -35.38 -8.41
CA LYS A 696 -9.29 -36.23 -7.94
C LYS A 696 -10.34 -36.52 -9.03
N LEU A 697 -10.60 -35.58 -9.94
CA LEU A 697 -11.68 -35.69 -10.93
C LEU A 697 -11.42 -36.68 -12.07
N ARG A 698 -10.23 -37.30 -12.18
CA ARG A 698 -9.84 -38.01 -13.41
C ARG A 698 -8.97 -39.25 -13.26
N SER A 699 -9.14 -39.99 -12.18
CA SER A 699 -8.41 -41.24 -11.98
C SER A 699 -8.88 -42.42 -12.83
N GLY A 700 -9.88 -42.25 -13.70
CA GLY A 700 -10.56 -43.38 -14.37
C GLY A 700 -10.41 -43.53 -15.88
N LEU A 701 -9.87 -42.57 -16.65
CA LEU A 701 -9.87 -42.62 -18.11
C LEU A 701 -8.45 -42.82 -18.70
N LYS A 702 -8.32 -43.74 -19.68
CA LYS A 702 -7.03 -44.01 -20.35
C LYS A 702 -6.67 -42.87 -21.32
N PRO A 703 -5.41 -42.37 -21.33
CA PRO A 703 -4.98 -41.32 -22.27
C PRO A 703 -4.84 -41.88 -23.70
N ARG A 704 -5.31 -41.11 -24.70
CA ARG A 704 -5.08 -41.39 -26.12
C ARG A 704 -3.71 -40.85 -26.53
N THR A 705 -2.73 -41.71 -26.67
CA THR A 705 -1.33 -41.34 -26.93
C THR A 705 -1.05 -40.93 -28.37
N TRP A 706 -1.84 -41.33 -29.37
CA TRP A 706 -1.64 -41.03 -30.78
C TRP A 706 -1.88 -39.55 -31.14
N HIS A 707 -2.51 -38.76 -30.28
CA HIS A 707 -2.68 -37.34 -30.52
C HIS A 707 -1.36 -36.54 -30.35
N LEU A 708 -0.38 -37.06 -29.62
CA LEU A 708 0.91 -36.40 -29.44
C LEU A 708 1.67 -36.20 -30.77
N PRO A 709 1.87 -37.22 -31.59
CA PRO A 709 2.50 -37.06 -32.90
C PRO A 709 1.77 -36.05 -33.80
N LEU A 710 0.44 -36.08 -33.81
CA LEU A 710 -0.35 -35.15 -34.61
C LEU A 710 -0.14 -33.69 -34.19
N CYS A 711 -0.14 -33.42 -32.92
CA CYS A 711 0.11 -32.06 -32.38
C CYS A 711 1.52 -31.56 -32.68
N VAL A 712 2.53 -32.45 -32.60
CA VAL A 712 3.92 -32.11 -32.94
C VAL A 712 4.05 -31.80 -34.43
N LEU A 713 3.49 -32.63 -35.31
CA LEU A 713 3.52 -32.41 -36.74
C LEU A 713 2.80 -31.12 -37.15
N THR A 714 1.58 -30.91 -36.67
CA THR A 714 0.85 -29.66 -36.97
C THR A 714 1.56 -28.43 -36.45
N GLY A 715 2.18 -28.53 -35.28
CA GLY A 715 3.00 -27.47 -34.70
C GLY A 715 4.22 -27.11 -35.53
N THR A 716 4.96 -28.12 -35.91
CA THR A 716 6.17 -27.96 -36.74
C THR A 716 5.83 -27.41 -38.13
N ALA A 717 4.77 -27.96 -38.77
CA ALA A 717 4.31 -27.50 -40.07
C ALA A 717 3.87 -26.03 -40.07
N PHE A 718 3.13 -25.60 -39.05
CA PHE A 718 2.71 -24.21 -38.95
C PHE A 718 3.89 -23.25 -38.76
N LEU A 719 4.87 -23.60 -37.93
CA LEU A 719 6.07 -22.78 -37.72
C LEU A 719 6.90 -22.72 -39.02
N ALA A 720 7.09 -23.82 -39.72
CA ALA A 720 7.75 -23.85 -41.02
C ALA A 720 7.02 -22.97 -42.07
N LEU A 721 5.68 -23.06 -42.11
CA LEU A 721 4.89 -22.19 -42.98
C LEU A 721 5.07 -20.72 -42.65
N THR A 722 5.13 -20.39 -41.37
CA THR A 722 5.40 -18.99 -40.90
C THR A 722 6.75 -18.50 -41.38
N GLU A 723 7.81 -19.33 -41.31
CA GLU A 723 9.13 -19.00 -41.80
C GLU A 723 9.13 -18.79 -43.30
N VAL A 724 8.44 -19.65 -44.06
CA VAL A 724 8.34 -19.54 -45.53
C VAL A 724 7.58 -18.26 -45.91
N VAL A 725 6.46 -17.96 -45.26
CA VAL A 725 5.71 -16.71 -45.50
C VAL A 725 6.57 -15.47 -45.19
N TYR A 726 7.30 -15.52 -44.11
CA TYR A 726 8.21 -14.41 -43.73
C TYR A 726 9.32 -14.23 -44.80
N LEU A 727 9.91 -15.34 -45.28
CA LEU A 727 10.89 -15.31 -46.35
C LEU A 727 10.31 -14.70 -47.64
N GLN A 728 9.08 -15.08 -48.00
CA GLN A 728 8.40 -14.53 -49.19
C GLN A 728 8.14 -13.01 -49.06
N CYS A 729 7.79 -12.56 -47.87
CA CYS A 729 7.52 -11.14 -47.61
C CYS A 729 8.75 -10.26 -47.48
N THR A 730 9.86 -10.79 -46.96
CA THR A 730 11.08 -10.02 -46.62
C THR A 730 12.29 -10.32 -47.44
N GLY A 731 12.27 -11.40 -48.25
CA GLY A 731 13.43 -11.88 -49.01
C GLY A 731 14.52 -12.55 -48.16
N HIS A 732 14.33 -12.66 -46.86
CA HIS A 732 15.30 -13.26 -45.93
C HIS A 732 14.65 -14.23 -44.97
N LEU A 733 15.33 -15.31 -44.60
CA LEU A 733 14.87 -16.19 -43.55
C LEU A 733 14.89 -15.45 -42.20
N PRO A 734 13.83 -15.56 -41.37
CA PRO A 734 13.80 -14.85 -40.10
C PRO A 734 14.86 -15.40 -39.16
N LYS A 735 15.64 -14.53 -38.57
CA LYS A 735 16.39 -14.90 -37.36
C LYS A 735 15.40 -15.28 -36.27
N PHE A 736 15.70 -16.34 -35.52
CA PHE A 736 14.78 -16.81 -34.45
C PHE A 736 14.30 -15.67 -33.51
N GLY A 737 15.14 -14.67 -33.28
CA GLY A 737 14.78 -13.48 -32.51
C GLY A 737 13.65 -12.63 -33.11
N ASN A 738 13.41 -12.68 -34.41
CA ASN A 738 12.38 -11.86 -35.06
C ASN A 738 10.98 -12.50 -35.05
N ILE A 739 10.90 -13.81 -34.89
CA ILE A 739 9.64 -14.58 -34.89
C ILE A 739 9.37 -15.27 -33.56
N TRP A 740 10.20 -15.04 -32.54
CA TRP A 740 10.10 -15.73 -31.26
C TRP A 740 8.72 -15.56 -30.59
N TRP A 741 8.10 -14.41 -30.74
CA TRP A 741 6.79 -14.13 -30.17
C TRP A 741 5.69 -14.98 -30.83
N ILE A 742 5.76 -15.24 -32.14
CA ILE A 742 4.86 -16.15 -32.84
C ILE A 742 5.19 -17.60 -32.47
N ALA A 743 6.47 -17.94 -32.45
CA ALA A 743 6.97 -19.25 -32.11
C ALA A 743 6.62 -19.67 -30.66
N LEU A 744 6.49 -18.74 -29.73
CA LEU A 744 6.05 -19.01 -28.35
C LEU A 744 4.55 -19.32 -28.24
N TRP A 745 3.72 -18.67 -29.05
CA TRP A 745 2.26 -18.87 -28.97
C TRP A 745 1.85 -20.22 -29.55
N PHE A 746 2.53 -20.73 -30.55
CA PHE A 746 2.14 -21.95 -31.20
C PHE A 746 2.28 -23.20 -30.32
N PRO A 747 3.35 -23.45 -29.58
CA PRO A 747 3.42 -24.52 -28.60
C PRO A 747 2.37 -24.42 -27.49
N ILE A 748 1.92 -23.21 -27.17
CA ILE A 748 0.80 -23.01 -26.25
C ILE A 748 -0.49 -23.63 -26.82
N PHE A 749 -0.79 -23.40 -28.08
CA PHE A 749 -1.97 -23.98 -28.75
C PHE A 749 -1.85 -25.49 -28.95
N THR A 750 -0.67 -26.01 -29.33
CA THR A 750 -0.47 -27.47 -29.49
C THR A 750 -0.56 -28.19 -28.14
N ALA A 751 -0.03 -27.63 -27.08
CA ALA A 751 -0.17 -28.20 -25.73
C ALA A 751 -1.61 -28.12 -25.22
N ALA A 752 -2.32 -27.05 -25.55
CA ALA A 752 -3.74 -26.92 -25.28
C ALA A 752 -4.54 -27.99 -26.04
N GLY A 753 -4.23 -28.24 -27.32
CA GLY A 753 -4.83 -29.31 -28.12
C GLY A 753 -4.55 -30.71 -27.55
N THR A 754 -3.29 -31.02 -27.19
CA THR A 754 -2.91 -32.28 -26.53
C THR A 754 -3.62 -32.47 -25.19
N SER A 755 -3.76 -31.40 -24.41
CA SER A 755 -4.45 -31.44 -23.11
C SER A 755 -5.95 -31.70 -23.26
N VAL A 756 -6.60 -31.13 -24.28
CA VAL A 756 -8.02 -31.34 -24.57
C VAL A 756 -8.27 -32.75 -25.08
N TRP A 757 -7.42 -33.24 -25.97
CA TRP A 757 -7.61 -34.57 -26.62
C TRP A 757 -7.10 -35.72 -25.76
N ALA A 758 -6.18 -35.48 -24.85
CA ALA A 758 -5.78 -36.46 -23.84
C ALA A 758 -6.86 -36.73 -22.77
N GLY A 759 -8.11 -36.32 -23.06
CA GLY A 759 -9.24 -36.33 -22.14
C GLY A 759 -9.29 -37.49 -21.18
N GLY A 760 -9.32 -37.25 -19.90
CA GLY A 760 -9.37 -38.24 -18.83
C GLY A 760 -8.07 -38.62 -18.15
N ALA A 761 -6.91 -38.24 -18.69
CA ALA A 761 -5.62 -38.45 -18.01
C ALA A 761 -5.49 -37.57 -16.75
N ALA A 762 -4.78 -38.06 -15.72
CA ALA A 762 -4.43 -37.26 -14.53
C ALA A 762 -3.71 -35.98 -14.96
N PHE A 763 -3.91 -34.92 -14.19
CA PHE A 763 -3.31 -33.59 -14.48
C PHE A 763 -1.79 -33.66 -14.73
N SER A 764 -1.07 -34.46 -13.91
CA SER A 764 0.37 -34.67 -14.08
C SER A 764 0.72 -35.28 -15.46
N LYS A 765 -0.03 -36.25 -15.92
CA LYS A 765 0.19 -36.86 -17.26
C LYS A 765 -0.06 -35.86 -18.39
N ARG A 766 -1.06 -34.96 -18.26
CA ARG A 766 -1.30 -33.93 -19.26
C ARG A 766 -0.22 -32.84 -19.28
N MET A 767 0.25 -32.45 -18.13
CA MET A 767 1.41 -31.53 -18.04
C MET A 767 2.66 -32.15 -18.67
N THR A 768 2.91 -33.44 -18.40
CA THR A 768 4.01 -34.19 -19.03
C THR A 768 3.84 -34.30 -20.56
N MET A 769 2.65 -34.60 -21.03
CA MET A 769 2.36 -34.66 -22.48
C MET A 769 2.52 -33.28 -23.13
N GLY A 770 2.07 -32.22 -22.49
CA GLY A 770 2.30 -30.83 -22.92
C GLY A 770 3.79 -30.51 -23.01
N ALA A 771 4.56 -30.85 -21.99
CA ALA A 771 6.02 -30.66 -21.99
C ALA A 771 6.71 -31.44 -23.13
N ILE A 772 6.39 -32.71 -23.31
CA ILE A 772 6.94 -33.55 -24.38
C ILE A 772 6.55 -32.98 -25.74
N SER A 773 5.30 -32.58 -25.95
CA SER A 773 4.84 -32.00 -27.21
C SER A 773 5.61 -30.72 -27.55
N GLY A 774 5.82 -29.83 -26.59
CA GLY A 774 6.61 -28.63 -26.75
C GLY A 774 8.09 -28.92 -27.08
N ALA A 775 8.70 -29.84 -26.34
CA ALA A 775 10.08 -30.28 -26.57
C ALA A 775 10.29 -30.84 -27.96
N LEU A 776 9.44 -31.76 -28.38
CA LEU A 776 9.51 -32.37 -29.70
C LEU A 776 9.23 -31.36 -30.81
N THR A 777 8.24 -30.48 -30.66
CA THR A 777 7.99 -29.41 -31.64
C THR A 777 9.22 -28.49 -31.78
N GLY A 778 9.88 -28.11 -30.67
CA GLY A 778 11.09 -27.33 -30.71
C GLY A 778 12.25 -28.01 -31.41
N LEU A 779 12.43 -29.30 -31.17
CA LEU A 779 13.46 -30.11 -31.84
C LEU A 779 13.21 -30.23 -33.34
N PHE A 780 11.99 -30.66 -33.73
CA PHE A 780 11.65 -30.80 -35.14
C PHE A 780 11.67 -29.49 -35.91
N HIS A 781 11.21 -28.41 -35.29
CA HIS A 781 11.28 -27.07 -35.88
C HIS A 781 12.74 -26.61 -36.08
N ALA A 782 13.65 -26.90 -35.17
CA ALA A 782 15.07 -26.57 -35.36
C ALA A 782 15.66 -27.31 -36.59
N VAL A 783 15.31 -28.58 -36.77
CA VAL A 783 15.76 -29.36 -37.92
C VAL A 783 15.16 -28.80 -39.22
N VAL A 784 13.84 -28.61 -39.27
CA VAL A 784 13.15 -28.06 -40.44
C VAL A 784 13.65 -26.67 -40.82
N SER A 785 13.84 -25.78 -39.84
CA SER A 785 14.37 -24.45 -40.09
C SER A 785 15.78 -24.48 -40.67
N THR A 786 16.62 -25.42 -40.24
CA THR A 786 17.96 -25.62 -40.83
C THR A 786 17.90 -26.13 -42.25
N VAL A 787 16.99 -27.08 -42.51
CA VAL A 787 16.78 -27.59 -43.89
C VAL A 787 16.30 -26.46 -44.81
N LEU A 788 15.33 -25.65 -44.35
CA LEU A 788 14.85 -24.49 -45.10
C LEU A 788 15.97 -23.48 -45.39
N LEU A 789 16.84 -23.23 -44.41
CA LEU A 789 18.01 -22.36 -44.60
C LEU A 789 18.91 -22.86 -45.74
N ILE A 790 19.26 -24.13 -45.73
CA ILE A 790 20.12 -24.75 -46.74
C ILE A 790 19.46 -24.74 -48.12
N VAL A 791 18.18 -25.08 -48.19
CA VAL A 791 17.44 -25.13 -49.48
C VAL A 791 17.32 -23.72 -50.10
N PHE A 792 17.12 -22.68 -49.32
CA PHE A 792 16.91 -21.33 -49.86
C PHE A 792 18.19 -20.50 -50.01
N THR A 793 19.22 -20.76 -49.20
CA THR A 793 20.48 -20.03 -49.33
C THR A 793 21.52 -20.70 -50.20
N GLY A 794 21.40 -22.02 -50.46
CA GLY A 794 22.38 -22.79 -51.23
C GLY A 794 23.73 -22.92 -50.53
N GLU A 795 23.89 -22.41 -49.33
CA GLU A 795 25.16 -22.38 -48.59
C GLU A 795 25.19 -23.43 -47.48
N GLY A 796 26.22 -24.27 -47.51
CA GLY A 796 26.62 -25.14 -46.41
C GLY A 796 26.31 -26.62 -46.57
N GLU A 797 27.15 -27.44 -45.96
CA GLU A 797 26.87 -28.90 -45.81
C GLU A 797 25.89 -29.13 -44.69
N LEU A 798 24.86 -29.94 -44.95
CA LEU A 798 23.78 -30.27 -44.04
C LEU A 798 24.26 -30.77 -42.67
N LEU A 799 25.35 -31.55 -42.67
CA LEU A 799 25.89 -32.17 -41.47
C LEU A 799 26.60 -31.14 -40.56
N THR A 800 27.36 -30.23 -41.12
CA THR A 800 28.07 -29.19 -40.38
C THR A 800 27.14 -28.12 -39.84
N ALA A 801 26.09 -27.76 -40.60
CA ALA A 801 25.03 -26.85 -40.14
C ALA A 801 24.16 -27.47 -39.01
N LEU A 802 23.84 -28.77 -39.11
CA LEU A 802 23.11 -29.50 -38.08
C LEU A 802 23.90 -29.66 -36.77
N LEU A 803 25.20 -29.92 -36.84
CA LEU A 803 26.06 -30.16 -35.68
C LEU A 803 26.51 -28.84 -35.00
N GLY A 804 26.60 -27.74 -35.73
CA GLY A 804 27.02 -26.45 -35.21
C GLY A 804 25.84 -25.58 -34.69
N ASN A 805 25.37 -24.67 -35.53
CA ASN A 805 24.34 -23.71 -35.16
C ASN A 805 23.02 -24.34 -34.74
N THR A 806 22.65 -25.51 -35.30
CA THR A 806 21.37 -26.16 -34.99
C THR A 806 21.35 -26.75 -33.58
N ALA A 807 22.48 -27.27 -33.08
CA ALA A 807 22.51 -27.83 -31.72
C ALA A 807 22.24 -26.77 -30.65
N VAL A 808 22.82 -25.57 -30.80
CA VAL A 808 22.60 -24.46 -29.86
C VAL A 808 21.20 -23.89 -29.99
N THR A 809 20.73 -23.67 -31.22
CA THR A 809 19.36 -23.16 -31.46
C THR A 809 18.30 -24.17 -31.11
N ALA A 810 18.53 -25.47 -31.29
CA ALA A 810 17.64 -26.54 -30.88
C ALA A 810 17.44 -26.59 -29.37
N LEU A 811 18.49 -26.47 -28.58
CA LEU A 811 18.39 -26.41 -27.11
C LEU A 811 17.49 -25.25 -26.64
N TRP A 812 17.67 -24.06 -27.24
CA TRP A 812 16.82 -22.91 -26.93
C TRP A 812 15.37 -23.10 -27.36
N ARG A 813 15.13 -23.66 -28.56
CA ARG A 813 13.78 -23.94 -29.08
C ARG A 813 13.07 -24.99 -28.24
N VAL A 814 13.75 -26.10 -27.93
CA VAL A 814 13.22 -27.13 -27.03
C VAL A 814 12.82 -26.54 -25.70
N PHE A 815 13.66 -25.72 -25.15
CA PHE A 815 13.42 -25.06 -23.87
C PHE A 815 12.22 -24.11 -23.89
N LEU A 816 12.22 -23.14 -24.83
CA LEU A 816 11.16 -22.14 -24.93
C LEU A 816 9.79 -22.76 -25.27
N PHE A 817 9.79 -23.73 -26.16
CA PHE A 817 8.53 -24.39 -26.56
C PHE A 817 7.99 -25.32 -25.49
N THR A 818 8.86 -25.99 -24.75
CA THR A 818 8.43 -26.76 -23.56
C THR A 818 7.76 -25.86 -22.53
N PHE A 819 8.37 -24.71 -22.25
CA PHE A 819 7.84 -23.75 -21.31
C PHE A 819 6.50 -23.16 -21.77
N ALA A 820 6.42 -22.73 -23.03
CA ALA A 820 5.18 -22.20 -23.60
C ALA A 820 4.06 -23.25 -23.60
N ALA A 821 4.40 -24.50 -23.94
CA ALA A 821 3.47 -25.60 -23.91
C ALA A 821 2.96 -25.93 -22.50
N LEU A 822 3.81 -25.86 -21.49
CA LEU A 822 3.41 -25.99 -20.07
C LEU A 822 2.44 -24.90 -19.65
N ILE A 823 2.71 -23.64 -20.01
CA ILE A 823 1.80 -22.50 -19.74
C ILE A 823 0.47 -22.71 -20.46
N GLY A 824 0.50 -23.08 -21.75
CA GLY A 824 -0.72 -23.31 -22.53
C GLY A 824 -1.57 -24.44 -21.95
N THR A 825 -0.95 -25.56 -21.57
CA THR A 825 -1.64 -26.67 -20.91
C THR A 825 -2.27 -26.21 -19.57
N PHE A 826 -1.54 -25.42 -18.80
CA PHE A 826 -2.05 -24.89 -17.53
C PHE A 826 -3.24 -23.95 -17.73
N ILE A 827 -3.17 -23.03 -18.70
CA ILE A 827 -4.25 -22.08 -19.03
C ILE A 827 -5.49 -22.84 -19.52
N THR A 828 -5.31 -23.80 -20.41
CA THR A 828 -6.42 -24.59 -20.96
C THR A 828 -7.13 -25.38 -19.88
N GLU A 829 -6.35 -26.00 -18.99
CA GLU A 829 -6.91 -26.73 -17.85
C GLU A 829 -7.64 -25.79 -16.87
N THR A 830 -7.20 -24.54 -16.76
CA THR A 830 -7.86 -23.55 -15.92
C THR A 830 -9.21 -23.12 -16.51
N ARG A 831 -9.29 -22.92 -17.82
CA ARG A 831 -10.55 -22.57 -18.51
C ARG A 831 -11.56 -23.70 -18.46
N ARG A 832 -11.13 -24.94 -18.66
CA ARG A 832 -12.02 -26.10 -18.65
C ARG A 832 -12.70 -26.35 -17.30
N LEU A 833 -12.08 -25.99 -16.19
CA LEU A 833 -12.74 -26.09 -14.89
C LEU A 833 -13.77 -24.97 -14.63
N LYS A 834 -13.69 -23.86 -15.35
CA LYS A 834 -14.71 -22.81 -15.27
C LYS A 834 -15.99 -23.20 -16.02
N THR A 835 -15.88 -24.05 -17.03
CA THR A 835 -17.03 -24.49 -17.84
C THR A 835 -17.73 -25.73 -17.27
N THR A 836 -17.10 -26.43 -16.31
CA THR A 836 -17.67 -27.62 -15.65
C THR A 836 -18.21 -27.35 -14.25
N GLN A 837 -18.14 -26.11 -13.79
CA GLN A 837 -18.87 -25.58 -12.63
C GLN A 837 -20.03 -24.68 -13.09
#